data_6a735da4542937545e9d8a4e04da7596
#
_entry.id   6a735da4542937545e9d8a4e04da7596
#
_cell.length_a   1.000
_cell.length_b   1.000
_cell.length_c   1.000
_cell.angle_alpha   90.00
_cell.angle_beta   90.00
_cell.angle_gamma   90.00
#
_symmetry.space_group_name_H-M   'P 1'
#
loop_
_entity.id
_entity.type
_entity.pdbx_description
1 polymer ?
#
loop_
_entity_poly.entity_id
_entity_poly.type
_entity_poly.pdbx_seq_one_letter_code
_entity_poly.pdbx_strand_id
1 'polypeptide(L)'
;MKRLKWIFRMKGMTISFLSVISFFIFFPFFSFFFPSCASPGSPTGGGFDTIPPVFISSKPAPNSTRFSGNKIELTFNEYLSIDKPSEKVIITPPQNKMPVIKPLGKKIVIELKDSLVSNTTYTFDFTNGIVDNNEKNAIEGFTYAFSTGDVVDSLVISGLLLNAENLEPMPQVMVGLHSDLADSAFTALPFLRTSMTNDRGQFWIRNIAPGTYKLFALKDMNRNYKFDQVSEEIAFCDSLITPDFVPAIRMDTIRIDSITIDTIKEVRYNRFIPDDIILYLFKEPEDRQYLSKTERPMDRQLVFRFNSTRGLPPAIYLLNDEPEEESLADWFIPECSRDKKDITYWITDSLIYKRDTIWVEMDYEISDSLNNLVQKTDTLRFPWKNREAPKKDNRKDKETEAKPDFMKIEWTAKNVMDVFDTLKITFSEPVIDFDFDKIKIQQKVDTLWEDRKFPIARDTLNPRLFYVEHQWPYEQEYRISIDSAAIFSIYGKWNDSIGTQFKFNSEKEYGNLYVKITGSEGPGFGELLDGSDKVVRKSILKDEELAFEDLKPGKYYLRYIEDINGNGEWDTGNYAGHRQPEKVYYFHDVFTISKYGSHEQDWNIKQIPIEKQKPLDITKNKPVVKQPKRNEQNNQNRKQNSGQSNPLGGSIPGMGGRSPMSRL
;
A
#
# COMPACT_ATOMS: atom_id res chain seq x y z
N MET A 1 -35.23 -32.90 29.58
CA MET A 1 -35.59 -34.11 30.33
C MET A 1 -34.36 -34.78 30.89
N LYS A 2 -34.50 -35.07 32.22
CA LYS A 2 -33.73 -36.00 33.06
C LYS A 2 -32.26 -35.69 33.36
N ARG A 3 -32.18 -35.22 34.60
CA ARG A 3 -31.06 -35.27 35.57
C ARG A 3 -30.64 -36.71 35.84
N LEU A 4 -29.37 -36.94 36.15
CA LEU A 4 -29.00 -37.93 37.18
C LEU A 4 -27.80 -37.43 38.01
N LYS A 5 -28.06 -37.26 39.31
CA LYS A 5 -27.08 -37.10 40.39
C LYS A 5 -26.56 -38.49 40.78
N TRP A 6 -25.26 -38.60 41.12
CA TRP A 6 -24.77 -39.68 41.94
C TRP A 6 -23.94 -39.14 43.11
N ILE A 7 -24.42 -39.50 44.29
CA ILE A 7 -23.83 -39.25 45.59
C ILE A 7 -23.00 -40.50 45.96
N PHE A 8 -21.76 -40.35 46.37
CA PHE A 8 -21.04 -41.40 47.08
C PHE A 8 -20.67 -40.97 48.50
N ARG A 9 -21.03 -41.80 49.39
CA ARG A 9 -21.06 -41.73 50.88
C ARG A 9 -19.71 -42.21 51.41
N MET A 10 -19.09 -41.42 52.31
CA MET A 10 -17.90 -41.82 53.09
C MET A 10 -18.26 -42.89 54.10
N LYS A 11 -17.45 -43.90 54.19
CA LYS A 11 -17.31 -44.74 55.39
C LYS A 11 -15.85 -44.68 55.82
N GLY A 12 -15.68 -44.35 57.12
CA GLY A 12 -14.40 -44.18 57.74
C GLY A 12 -13.68 -45.48 58.01
N MET A 13 -12.39 -45.38 58.15
CA MET A 13 -11.50 -46.37 58.69
C MET A 13 -10.40 -45.71 59.51
N THR A 14 -10.40 -45.91 60.77
CA THR A 14 -9.38 -45.47 61.72
C THR A 14 -8.09 -46.25 61.50
N ILE A 15 -7.02 -45.55 61.17
CA ILE A 15 -5.67 -46.11 61.14
C ILE A 15 -4.92 -45.70 62.41
N SER A 16 -4.42 -46.70 63.06
CA SER A 16 -3.80 -46.66 64.39
C SER A 16 -2.50 -45.83 64.37
N PHE A 17 -2.34 -45.03 65.43
CA PHE A 17 -1.26 -44.04 65.63
C PHE A 17 0.13 -44.59 65.91
N LEU A 18 0.35 -45.91 65.82
CA LEU A 18 1.64 -46.55 66.18
C LEU A 18 2.58 -46.90 65.02
N SER A 19 2.15 -46.79 63.79
CA SER A 19 3.02 -47.09 62.64
C SER A 19 3.72 -45.82 61.99
N VAL A 20 3.43 -44.63 62.50
CA VAL A 20 4.01 -43.39 61.99
C VAL A 20 5.34 -43.02 62.64
N ILE A 21 5.62 -43.51 63.85
CA ILE A 21 6.87 -43.18 64.55
C ILE A 21 8.06 -44.05 64.11
N SER A 22 7.85 -45.24 63.55
CA SER A 22 8.94 -46.06 62.99
C SER A 22 9.44 -45.61 61.64
N PHE A 23 8.67 -44.80 60.93
CA PHE A 23 9.03 -44.30 59.59
C PHE A 23 9.90 -43.03 59.63
N PHE A 24 9.91 -42.31 60.77
CA PHE A 24 10.68 -41.04 60.87
C PHE A 24 12.11 -41.19 61.40
N ILE A 25 12.50 -42.39 61.91
CA ILE A 25 13.84 -42.59 62.46
C ILE A 25 14.82 -43.20 61.43
N PHE A 26 14.33 -43.78 60.30
CA PHE A 26 15.19 -44.41 59.32
C PHE A 26 15.35 -43.62 58.06
N PHE A 27 14.74 -42.42 57.95
CA PHE A 27 14.74 -41.64 56.73
C PHE A 27 15.90 -40.61 56.52
N PRO A 28 16.70 -40.25 57.55
CA PRO A 28 17.81 -39.29 57.30
C PRO A 28 19.11 -39.91 56.72
N PHE A 29 19.22 -41.28 56.60
CA PHE A 29 20.50 -41.89 56.19
C PHE A 29 20.56 -42.32 54.72
N PHE A 30 19.44 -42.17 53.94
CA PHE A 30 19.41 -42.61 52.55
C PHE A 30 19.38 -41.43 51.56
N SER A 31 19.50 -40.20 52.03
CA SER A 31 19.44 -39.00 51.19
C SER A 31 20.79 -38.48 50.68
N PHE A 32 21.86 -39.25 50.84
CA PHE A 32 23.21 -38.74 50.50
C PHE A 32 23.87 -39.38 49.26
N PHE A 33 23.15 -40.15 48.43
CA PHE A 33 23.80 -40.84 47.32
C PHE A 33 23.07 -40.71 45.96
N PHE A 34 22.45 -39.58 45.64
CA PHE A 34 22.11 -39.29 44.24
C PHE A 34 22.35 -37.84 43.87
N PRO A 35 23.62 -37.42 43.61
CA PRO A 35 23.81 -36.27 42.74
C PRO A 35 23.76 -36.78 41.31
N SER A 36 22.58 -37.11 40.80
CA SER A 36 22.38 -37.23 39.37
C SER A 36 21.80 -35.93 38.85
N CYS A 37 22.64 -34.93 38.66
CA CYS A 37 22.38 -33.87 37.76
C CYS A 37 22.59 -34.40 36.32
N ALA A 38 21.65 -35.15 35.84
CA ALA A 38 21.48 -35.23 34.39
C ALA A 38 20.82 -33.90 33.95
N SER A 39 21.63 -32.93 33.64
CA SER A 39 21.18 -31.81 32.78
C SER A 39 20.80 -32.44 31.43
N PRO A 40 19.52 -32.39 31.00
CA PRO A 40 19.21 -32.78 29.66
C PRO A 40 19.89 -31.74 28.77
N GLY A 41 21.07 -32.10 28.24
CA GLY A 41 21.67 -31.32 27.16
C GLY A 41 20.69 -31.37 26.00
N SER A 42 19.99 -30.30 25.78
CA SER A 42 19.35 -30.12 24.47
C SER A 42 20.45 -30.27 23.43
N PRO A 43 20.31 -31.21 22.48
CA PRO A 43 21.28 -31.29 21.42
C PRO A 43 21.37 -29.91 20.78
N THR A 44 22.53 -29.28 20.86
CA THR A 44 22.81 -28.09 20.07
C THR A 44 22.69 -28.54 18.63
N GLY A 45 21.59 -28.19 17.97
CA GLY A 45 21.38 -28.48 16.58
C GLY A 45 22.60 -28.11 15.76
N GLY A 46 22.90 -28.84 14.68
CA GLY A 46 23.94 -28.51 13.74
C GLY A 46 23.79 -27.05 13.23
N GLY A 47 24.79 -26.55 12.55
CA GLY A 47 24.69 -25.23 11.91
C GLY A 47 23.43 -25.14 11.03
N PHE A 48 22.81 -23.97 11.00
CA PHE A 48 21.67 -23.72 10.10
C PHE A 48 22.09 -24.00 8.65
N ASP A 49 21.31 -24.85 7.96
CA ASP A 49 21.46 -25.04 6.53
C ASP A 49 20.88 -23.80 5.82
N THR A 50 21.65 -23.23 4.91
CA THR A 50 21.25 -22.08 4.08
C THR A 50 21.19 -22.47 2.59
N ILE A 51 21.43 -23.72 2.27
CA ILE A 51 21.50 -24.21 0.90
C ILE A 51 20.08 -24.69 0.50
N PRO A 52 19.51 -24.15 -0.58
CA PRO A 52 18.24 -24.66 -1.07
C PRO A 52 18.36 -26.07 -1.65
N PRO A 53 17.24 -26.83 -1.71
CA PRO A 53 17.20 -28.15 -2.32
C PRO A 53 17.76 -28.17 -3.74
N VAL A 54 18.49 -29.21 -4.10
CA VAL A 54 19.06 -29.37 -5.42
C VAL A 54 18.31 -30.47 -6.19
N PHE A 55 17.87 -30.15 -7.40
CA PHE A 55 17.21 -31.08 -8.29
C PHE A 55 18.22 -32.17 -8.76
N ILE A 56 17.81 -33.45 -8.69
CA ILE A 56 18.64 -34.59 -9.10
C ILE A 56 18.12 -35.20 -10.42
N SER A 57 16.84 -35.53 -10.48
CA SER A 57 16.26 -36.22 -11.62
C SER A 57 14.76 -36.14 -11.66
N SER A 58 14.13 -36.45 -12.79
CA SER A 58 12.68 -36.58 -12.92
C SER A 58 12.26 -37.76 -13.78
N LYS A 59 10.99 -38.12 -13.64
CA LYS A 59 10.30 -39.10 -14.52
C LYS A 59 8.98 -38.47 -14.98
N PRO A 60 8.82 -38.16 -16.29
CA PRO A 60 9.84 -38.28 -17.35
C PRO A 60 11.03 -37.33 -17.17
N ALA A 61 12.08 -37.50 -17.96
CA ALA A 61 13.24 -36.60 -17.94
C ALA A 61 12.81 -35.17 -18.33
N PRO A 62 13.50 -34.11 -17.85
CA PRO A 62 13.21 -32.75 -18.28
C PRO A 62 13.30 -32.65 -19.81
N ASN A 63 12.43 -31.84 -20.40
CA ASN A 63 12.36 -31.65 -21.86
C ASN A 63 12.10 -32.92 -22.67
N SER A 64 11.46 -33.94 -22.07
CA SER A 64 11.00 -35.12 -22.80
C SER A 64 9.93 -34.77 -23.81
N THR A 65 9.93 -35.47 -24.95
CA THR A 65 8.92 -35.34 -26.02
C THR A 65 7.95 -36.52 -26.02
N ARG A 66 6.83 -36.41 -26.73
CA ARG A 66 5.81 -37.46 -26.90
C ARG A 66 5.30 -38.00 -25.57
N PHE A 67 5.21 -37.16 -24.56
CA PHE A 67 4.69 -37.56 -23.26
C PHE A 67 3.16 -37.75 -23.33
N SER A 68 2.72 -38.95 -22.90
CA SER A 68 1.28 -39.31 -22.87
C SER A 68 0.83 -39.80 -21.48
N GLY A 69 1.69 -39.70 -20.48
CA GLY A 69 1.38 -40.10 -19.11
C GLY A 69 0.58 -39.05 -18.35
N ASN A 70 0.11 -39.40 -17.16
CA ASN A 70 -0.60 -38.52 -16.27
C ASN A 70 0.14 -38.25 -14.94
N LYS A 71 1.37 -38.79 -14.79
CA LYS A 71 2.13 -38.68 -13.56
C LYS A 71 3.57 -38.23 -13.84
N ILE A 72 4.03 -37.25 -13.03
CA ILE A 72 5.40 -36.72 -13.07
C ILE A 72 5.99 -36.84 -11.67
N GLU A 73 7.25 -37.27 -11.59
CA GLU A 73 8.01 -37.34 -10.34
C GLU A 73 9.28 -36.50 -10.48
N LEU A 74 9.50 -35.56 -9.59
CA LEU A 74 10.70 -34.74 -9.48
C LEU A 74 11.44 -35.16 -8.21
N THR A 75 12.74 -35.45 -8.29
CA THR A 75 13.57 -35.97 -7.18
C THR A 75 14.66 -34.96 -6.84
N PHE A 76 14.85 -34.71 -5.55
CA PHE A 76 15.82 -33.75 -5.00
C PHE A 76 16.76 -34.43 -3.99
N ASN A 77 17.80 -33.70 -3.56
CA ASN A 77 18.80 -34.20 -2.61
C ASN A 77 18.29 -34.32 -1.17
N GLU A 78 17.20 -33.59 -0.81
CA GLU A 78 16.72 -33.52 0.56
C GLU A 78 15.18 -33.57 0.67
N TYR A 79 14.66 -33.55 1.90
CA TYR A 79 13.22 -33.55 2.19
C TYR A 79 12.60 -32.20 1.87
N LEU A 80 11.44 -32.24 1.20
CA LEU A 80 10.80 -31.06 0.64
C LEU A 80 9.44 -30.79 1.25
N SER A 81 9.07 -29.53 1.20
CA SER A 81 7.67 -29.09 1.28
C SER A 81 7.37 -28.11 0.12
N ILE A 82 6.08 -27.96 -0.20
CA ILE A 82 5.64 -26.98 -1.20
C ILE A 82 4.86 -25.91 -0.45
N ASP A 83 5.38 -24.69 -0.52
CA ASP A 83 4.75 -23.53 0.09
C ASP A 83 3.70 -22.98 -0.86
N LYS A 84 2.45 -22.88 -0.37
CA LYS A 84 1.31 -22.30 -1.09
C LYS A 84 1.22 -22.75 -2.57
N PRO A 85 1.04 -24.04 -2.85
CA PRO A 85 1.12 -24.56 -4.23
C PRO A 85 0.11 -23.91 -5.18
N SER A 86 -1.07 -23.50 -4.69
CA SER A 86 -2.07 -22.80 -5.50
C SER A 86 -1.69 -21.37 -5.89
N GLU A 87 -0.71 -20.77 -5.20
CA GLU A 87 -0.26 -19.40 -5.47
C GLU A 87 1.08 -19.37 -6.23
N LYS A 88 1.95 -20.35 -5.92
CA LYS A 88 3.34 -20.34 -6.38
C LYS A 88 3.65 -21.33 -7.49
N VAL A 89 2.71 -22.23 -7.83
CA VAL A 89 2.92 -23.17 -8.94
C VAL A 89 2.03 -22.76 -10.11
N ILE A 90 2.69 -22.34 -11.19
CA ILE A 90 2.05 -21.90 -12.41
C ILE A 90 2.24 -22.98 -13.47
N ILE A 91 1.15 -23.31 -14.14
CA ILE A 91 1.13 -24.35 -15.14
C ILE A 91 0.68 -23.76 -16.46
N THR A 92 1.50 -23.88 -17.48
CA THR A 92 1.19 -23.36 -18.80
C THR A 92 1.30 -24.42 -19.87
N PRO A 93 0.32 -24.54 -20.76
CA PRO A 93 -0.97 -23.82 -20.78
C PRO A 93 -1.80 -24.08 -19.52
N PRO A 94 -2.68 -23.13 -19.10
CA PRO A 94 -3.56 -23.30 -17.95
C PRO A 94 -4.40 -24.57 -18.07
N GLN A 95 -4.64 -25.23 -16.93
CA GLN A 95 -5.42 -26.46 -16.85
C GLN A 95 -6.83 -26.15 -16.32
N ASN A 96 -7.86 -26.79 -16.88
CA ASN A 96 -9.23 -26.66 -16.37
C ASN A 96 -9.36 -27.28 -14.97
N LYS A 97 -8.64 -28.38 -14.74
CA LYS A 97 -8.55 -29.06 -13.45
C LYS A 97 -7.13 -29.00 -12.93
N MET A 98 -6.92 -28.28 -11.84
CA MET A 98 -5.60 -28.20 -11.23
C MET A 98 -5.03 -29.58 -10.91
N PRO A 99 -3.78 -29.85 -11.31
CA PRO A 99 -3.09 -31.08 -10.95
C PRO A 99 -2.94 -31.20 -9.44
N VAL A 100 -2.87 -32.43 -8.98
CA VAL A 100 -2.55 -32.71 -7.58
C VAL A 100 -1.05 -32.77 -7.40
N ILE A 101 -0.48 -31.82 -6.66
CA ILE A 101 0.95 -31.70 -6.42
C ILE A 101 1.22 -32.03 -4.94
N LYS A 102 2.02 -33.10 -4.71
CA LYS A 102 2.30 -33.60 -3.35
C LYS A 102 3.79 -33.76 -3.12
N PRO A 103 4.35 -33.21 -2.04
CA PRO A 103 5.68 -33.57 -1.58
C PRO A 103 5.61 -34.96 -0.94
N LEU A 104 6.55 -35.83 -1.30
CA LEU A 104 6.69 -37.18 -0.77
C LEU A 104 8.15 -37.47 -0.44
N GLY A 105 8.58 -37.10 0.76
CA GLY A 105 9.98 -37.22 1.16
C GLY A 105 10.88 -36.29 0.36
N LYS A 106 11.80 -36.88 -0.42
CA LYS A 106 12.70 -36.15 -1.33
C LYS A 106 12.14 -36.00 -2.75
N LYS A 107 10.84 -36.25 -2.93
CA LYS A 107 10.20 -36.17 -4.25
C LYS A 107 9.00 -35.24 -4.22
N ILE A 108 8.72 -34.64 -5.37
CA ILE A 108 7.45 -34.00 -5.67
C ILE A 108 6.75 -34.88 -6.70
N VAL A 109 5.51 -35.28 -6.41
CA VAL A 109 4.68 -36.06 -7.32
C VAL A 109 3.55 -35.17 -7.82
N ILE A 110 3.42 -35.09 -9.16
CA ILE A 110 2.41 -34.31 -9.85
C ILE A 110 1.50 -35.30 -10.59
N GLU A 111 0.19 -35.24 -10.29
CA GLU A 111 -0.83 -36.03 -10.98
C GLU A 111 -1.71 -35.10 -11.81
N LEU A 112 -1.61 -35.21 -13.13
CA LEU A 112 -2.43 -34.47 -14.09
C LEU A 112 -3.85 -34.97 -14.03
N LYS A 113 -4.83 -34.06 -14.07
CA LYS A 113 -6.26 -34.39 -14.02
C LYS A 113 -6.96 -34.15 -15.35
N ASP A 114 -6.43 -33.27 -16.18
CA ASP A 114 -6.92 -33.00 -17.51
C ASP A 114 -6.21 -33.88 -18.56
N SER A 115 -6.88 -34.10 -19.66
CA SER A 115 -6.26 -34.66 -20.86
C SER A 115 -5.30 -33.63 -21.46
N LEU A 116 -4.11 -34.07 -21.82
CA LEU A 116 -3.11 -33.23 -22.44
C LEU A 116 -3.50 -32.89 -23.89
N VAL A 117 -3.32 -31.64 -24.28
CA VAL A 117 -3.47 -31.19 -25.68
C VAL A 117 -2.29 -31.74 -26.48
N SER A 118 -2.56 -32.23 -27.68
CA SER A 118 -1.51 -32.75 -28.57
C SER A 118 -0.60 -31.61 -29.05
N ASN A 119 0.66 -31.96 -29.36
CA ASN A 119 1.64 -31.05 -29.94
C ASN A 119 1.90 -29.78 -29.12
N THR A 120 1.90 -29.93 -27.80
CA THR A 120 1.95 -28.81 -26.86
C THR A 120 3.05 -28.99 -25.84
N THR A 121 3.85 -27.97 -25.60
CA THR A 121 4.84 -27.92 -24.50
C THR A 121 4.16 -27.47 -23.22
N TYR A 122 4.25 -28.29 -22.18
CA TYR A 122 3.76 -27.98 -20.83
C TYR A 122 4.92 -27.54 -19.94
N THR A 123 4.71 -26.47 -19.19
CA THR A 123 5.70 -25.94 -18.26
C THR A 123 5.08 -25.81 -16.87
N PHE A 124 5.78 -26.31 -15.87
CA PHE A 124 5.50 -26.14 -14.46
C PHE A 124 6.53 -25.18 -13.88
N ASP A 125 6.15 -23.97 -13.57
CA ASP A 125 6.96 -22.98 -12.90
C ASP A 125 6.60 -22.97 -11.42
N PHE A 126 7.55 -23.36 -10.58
CA PHE A 126 7.36 -23.42 -9.13
C PHE A 126 7.72 -22.11 -8.43
N THR A 127 8.16 -21.10 -9.19
CA THR A 127 8.62 -19.81 -8.66
C THR A 127 9.62 -19.99 -7.49
N ASN A 128 9.19 -19.71 -6.24
CA ASN A 128 9.93 -20.00 -5.01
C ASN A 128 9.13 -20.94 -4.08
N GLY A 129 8.24 -21.76 -4.64
CA GLY A 129 7.33 -22.63 -3.88
C GLY A 129 7.97 -23.94 -3.40
N ILE A 130 9.07 -24.41 -4.01
CA ILE A 130 9.79 -25.59 -3.52
C ILE A 130 10.76 -25.15 -2.43
N VAL A 131 10.55 -25.66 -1.22
CA VAL A 131 11.38 -25.32 -0.06
C VAL A 131 11.84 -26.61 0.64
N ASP A 132 12.98 -26.56 1.34
CA ASP A 132 13.34 -27.64 2.25
C ASP A 132 12.34 -27.74 3.40
N ASN A 133 12.31 -28.91 4.05
CA ASN A 133 11.33 -29.16 5.11
C ASN A 133 11.66 -28.46 6.42
N ASN A 134 12.92 -28.18 6.70
CA ASN A 134 13.40 -27.70 7.99
C ASN A 134 13.53 -26.17 8.04
N GLU A 135 14.42 -25.60 7.25
CA GLU A 135 14.79 -24.19 7.29
C GLU A 135 13.94 -23.32 6.34
N LYS A 136 13.20 -23.95 5.44
CA LYS A 136 12.37 -23.30 4.39
C LYS A 136 13.20 -22.50 3.37
N ASN A 137 14.42 -22.99 3.07
CA ASN A 137 15.20 -22.43 1.99
C ASN A 137 14.53 -22.75 0.65
N ALA A 138 14.20 -21.73 -0.11
CA ALA A 138 13.47 -21.86 -1.37
C ALA A 138 14.43 -22.02 -2.57
N ILE A 139 14.06 -22.88 -3.51
CA ILE A 139 14.67 -22.86 -4.85
C ILE A 139 14.01 -21.70 -5.61
N GLU A 140 14.81 -20.80 -6.12
CA GLU A 140 14.34 -19.67 -6.92
C GLU A 140 14.18 -20.07 -8.39
N GLY A 141 12.98 -19.84 -8.95
CA GLY A 141 12.72 -19.96 -10.39
C GLY A 141 12.87 -21.38 -10.97
N PHE A 142 12.60 -22.43 -10.17
CA PHE A 142 12.65 -23.80 -10.69
C PHE A 142 11.50 -24.06 -11.65
N THR A 143 11.84 -24.47 -12.88
CA THR A 143 10.89 -24.83 -13.93
C THR A 143 11.13 -26.25 -14.42
N TYR A 144 10.03 -26.95 -14.71
CA TYR A 144 10.06 -28.27 -15.33
C TYR A 144 9.16 -28.27 -16.56
N ALA A 145 9.65 -28.78 -17.69
CA ALA A 145 8.91 -28.82 -18.94
C ALA A 145 8.96 -30.16 -19.63
N PHE A 146 7.92 -30.47 -20.38
CA PHE A 146 7.85 -31.62 -21.30
C PHE A 146 6.91 -31.26 -22.48
N SER A 147 6.96 -32.01 -23.56
CA SER A 147 6.07 -31.83 -24.71
C SER A 147 5.31 -33.14 -25.03
N THR A 148 4.05 -32.96 -25.46
CA THR A 148 3.24 -34.03 -26.03
C THR A 148 3.55 -34.25 -27.51
N GLY A 149 4.23 -33.28 -28.15
CA GLY A 149 4.71 -33.35 -29.52
C GLY A 149 6.15 -33.84 -29.67
N ASP A 150 6.71 -33.67 -30.84
CA ASP A 150 8.07 -34.10 -31.19
C ASP A 150 9.16 -33.11 -30.76
N VAL A 151 8.75 -31.86 -30.44
CA VAL A 151 9.66 -30.75 -30.10
C VAL A 151 9.22 -30.14 -28.79
N VAL A 152 10.17 -29.66 -27.98
CA VAL A 152 9.94 -28.82 -26.84
C VAL A 152 10.27 -27.38 -27.24
N ASP A 153 9.31 -26.48 -27.10
CA ASP A 153 9.53 -25.05 -27.32
C ASP A 153 10.58 -24.53 -26.34
N SER A 154 11.46 -23.64 -26.80
CA SER A 154 12.63 -23.23 -26.01
C SER A 154 12.85 -21.72 -25.94
N LEU A 155 12.08 -20.93 -26.70
CA LEU A 155 12.25 -19.47 -26.68
C LEU A 155 11.82 -18.89 -25.34
N VAL A 156 12.44 -17.77 -24.99
CA VAL A 156 12.23 -17.06 -23.71
C VAL A 156 12.14 -15.57 -23.98
N ILE A 157 11.25 -14.91 -23.29
CA ILE A 157 11.24 -13.45 -23.17
C ILE A 157 11.39 -13.08 -21.70
N SER A 158 11.94 -11.91 -21.45
CA SER A 158 12.07 -11.40 -20.07
C SER A 158 11.95 -9.90 -20.01
N GLY A 159 11.68 -9.42 -18.81
CA GLY A 159 11.50 -8.02 -18.57
C GLY A 159 11.24 -7.68 -17.12
N LEU A 160 10.73 -6.48 -16.91
CA LEU A 160 10.45 -5.87 -15.62
C LEU A 160 9.03 -5.33 -15.61
N LEU A 161 8.33 -5.52 -14.51
CA LEU A 161 7.02 -4.92 -14.24
C LEU A 161 7.13 -3.91 -13.11
N LEU A 162 6.77 -2.68 -13.40
CA LEU A 162 6.75 -1.55 -12.48
C LEU A 162 5.32 -1.05 -12.28
N ASN A 163 5.03 -0.49 -11.12
CA ASN A 163 3.80 0.29 -10.93
C ASN A 163 3.90 1.57 -11.76
N ALA A 164 2.86 1.91 -12.50
CA ALA A 164 2.86 3.03 -13.43
C ALA A 164 2.98 4.39 -12.75
N GLU A 165 2.34 4.57 -11.59
CA GLU A 165 2.28 5.84 -10.86
C GLU A 165 3.57 6.17 -10.12
N ASN A 166 4.30 5.15 -9.63
CA ASN A 166 5.39 5.36 -8.67
C ASN A 166 6.65 4.52 -8.92
N LEU A 167 6.72 3.79 -10.04
CA LEU A 167 7.83 2.93 -10.45
C LEU A 167 8.26 1.88 -9.39
N GLU A 168 7.37 1.48 -8.47
CA GLU A 168 7.65 0.37 -7.57
C GLU A 168 7.75 -0.94 -8.35
N PRO A 169 8.77 -1.79 -8.09
CA PRO A 169 8.77 -3.13 -8.61
C PRO A 169 7.54 -3.91 -8.13
N MET A 170 6.83 -4.56 -9.04
CA MET A 170 5.58 -5.25 -8.72
C MET A 170 5.80 -6.76 -8.61
N PRO A 171 5.90 -7.31 -7.39
CA PRO A 171 6.06 -8.75 -7.17
C PRO A 171 4.73 -9.49 -7.28
N GLN A 172 4.82 -10.78 -7.59
CA GLN A 172 3.69 -11.72 -7.59
C GLN A 172 2.53 -11.29 -8.51
N VAL A 173 2.85 -10.68 -9.64
CA VAL A 173 1.90 -10.36 -10.70
C VAL A 173 2.12 -11.31 -11.86
N MET A 174 1.04 -11.80 -12.44
CA MET A 174 1.07 -12.68 -13.60
C MET A 174 1.41 -11.88 -14.86
N VAL A 175 2.38 -12.35 -15.63
CA VAL A 175 2.69 -11.82 -16.97
C VAL A 175 2.43 -12.92 -17.98
N GLY A 176 1.68 -12.61 -19.03
CA GLY A 176 1.20 -13.64 -19.94
C GLY A 176 1.16 -13.22 -21.41
N LEU A 177 1.20 -14.22 -22.28
CA LEU A 177 1.15 -14.10 -23.73
C LEU A 177 -0.16 -14.62 -24.31
N HIS A 178 -0.67 -13.90 -25.32
CA HIS A 178 -1.70 -14.39 -26.23
C HIS A 178 -1.14 -14.56 -27.64
N SER A 179 -1.45 -15.69 -28.27
CA SER A 179 -1.20 -15.89 -29.70
C SER A 179 -2.34 -15.37 -30.57
N ASP A 180 -3.53 -15.21 -30.01
CA ASP A 180 -4.62 -14.47 -30.65
C ASP A 180 -4.35 -12.97 -30.50
N LEU A 181 -4.23 -12.28 -31.65
CA LEU A 181 -3.89 -10.87 -31.70
C LEU A 181 -5.13 -9.94 -31.65
N ALA A 182 -6.33 -10.49 -31.52
CA ALA A 182 -7.54 -9.70 -31.31
C ALA A 182 -7.48 -9.00 -29.92
N ASP A 183 -7.98 -7.77 -29.83
CA ASP A 183 -8.03 -7.03 -28.56
C ASP A 183 -8.91 -7.72 -27.52
N SER A 184 -9.96 -8.40 -27.98
CA SER A 184 -10.84 -9.19 -27.11
C SER A 184 -10.18 -10.42 -26.49
N ALA A 185 -9.01 -10.86 -26.97
CA ALA A 185 -8.36 -12.06 -26.45
C ALA A 185 -8.03 -11.91 -24.94
N PHE A 186 -7.58 -10.74 -24.52
CA PHE A 186 -7.22 -10.48 -23.12
C PHE A 186 -8.41 -10.62 -22.14
N THR A 187 -9.62 -10.27 -22.60
CA THR A 187 -10.84 -10.34 -21.79
C THR A 187 -11.59 -11.67 -21.95
N ALA A 188 -11.46 -12.32 -23.09
CA ALA A 188 -12.25 -13.52 -23.42
C ALA A 188 -11.50 -14.83 -23.17
N LEU A 189 -10.19 -14.88 -23.41
CA LEU A 189 -9.38 -16.09 -23.40
C LEU A 189 -8.38 -16.09 -22.25
N PRO A 190 -8.07 -17.25 -21.66
CA PRO A 190 -6.95 -17.37 -20.72
C PRO A 190 -5.62 -17.22 -21.46
N PHE A 191 -4.59 -16.76 -20.74
CA PHE A 191 -3.23 -16.70 -21.29
C PHE A 191 -2.75 -18.04 -21.83
N LEU A 192 -2.02 -18.01 -22.94
CA LEU A 192 -1.37 -19.18 -23.50
C LEU A 192 -0.13 -19.60 -22.70
N ARG A 193 0.70 -18.65 -22.34
CA ARG A 193 1.92 -18.80 -21.55
C ARG A 193 1.99 -17.74 -20.49
N THR A 194 2.39 -18.11 -19.27
CA THR A 194 2.47 -17.18 -18.16
C THR A 194 3.72 -17.40 -17.32
N SER A 195 4.11 -16.38 -16.61
CA SER A 195 5.10 -16.40 -15.52
C SER A 195 4.67 -15.44 -14.45
N MET A 196 5.20 -15.57 -13.23
CA MET A 196 5.00 -14.59 -12.17
C MET A 196 6.23 -13.71 -12.00
N THR A 197 6.01 -12.46 -11.66
CA THR A 197 7.09 -11.57 -11.28
C THR A 197 7.69 -11.97 -9.93
N ASN A 198 9.01 -11.89 -9.83
CA ASN A 198 9.73 -12.09 -8.57
C ASN A 198 9.67 -10.84 -7.66
N ASP A 199 10.34 -10.89 -6.50
CA ASP A 199 10.38 -9.79 -5.53
C ASP A 199 10.98 -8.47 -6.09
N ARG A 200 11.63 -8.53 -7.24
CA ARG A 200 12.19 -7.37 -7.96
C ARG A 200 11.34 -6.92 -9.14
N GLY A 201 10.14 -7.49 -9.30
CA GLY A 201 9.29 -7.23 -10.45
C GLY A 201 9.74 -7.87 -11.76
N GLN A 202 10.78 -8.69 -11.75
CA GLN A 202 11.32 -9.32 -12.96
C GLN A 202 10.52 -10.56 -13.32
N PHE A 203 10.34 -10.81 -14.63
CA PHE A 203 9.65 -11.98 -15.15
C PHE A 203 10.43 -12.66 -16.28
N TRP A 204 10.19 -13.96 -16.44
CA TRP A 204 10.73 -14.78 -17.54
C TRP A 204 9.65 -15.73 -18.03
N ILE A 205 9.09 -15.49 -19.20
CA ILE A 205 8.17 -16.43 -19.84
C ILE A 205 9.00 -17.38 -20.68
N ARG A 206 8.92 -18.68 -20.35
CA ARG A 206 9.76 -19.72 -20.93
C ARG A 206 8.95 -20.66 -21.82
N ASN A 207 9.65 -21.45 -22.61
CA ASN A 207 9.08 -22.49 -23.46
C ASN A 207 8.04 -21.94 -24.45
N ILE A 208 8.39 -20.85 -25.10
CA ILE A 208 7.55 -20.17 -26.09
C ILE A 208 7.84 -20.76 -27.46
N ALA A 209 6.79 -21.08 -28.23
CA ALA A 209 6.92 -21.46 -29.63
C ALA A 209 7.30 -20.28 -30.51
N PRO A 210 7.95 -20.47 -31.65
CA PRO A 210 8.14 -19.40 -32.62
C PRO A 210 6.78 -18.81 -33.07
N GLY A 211 6.67 -17.50 -33.08
CA GLY A 211 5.43 -16.80 -33.44
C GLY A 211 5.40 -15.37 -32.95
N THR A 212 4.29 -14.70 -33.19
CA THR A 212 4.05 -13.32 -32.76
C THR A 212 2.95 -13.30 -31.70
N TYR A 213 3.15 -12.51 -30.66
CA TYR A 213 2.32 -12.52 -29.46
C TYR A 213 1.99 -11.12 -28.98
N LYS A 214 0.85 -10.99 -28.31
CA LYS A 214 0.55 -9.86 -27.43
C LYS A 214 0.97 -10.19 -26.00
N LEU A 215 1.58 -9.23 -25.33
CA LEU A 215 2.08 -9.35 -23.96
C LEU A 215 1.29 -8.48 -23.01
N PHE A 216 0.87 -9.07 -21.89
CA PHE A 216 0.10 -8.43 -20.84
C PHE A 216 0.65 -8.78 -19.46
N ALA A 217 0.38 -7.93 -18.47
CA ALA A 217 0.44 -8.31 -17.06
C ALA A 217 -0.96 -8.17 -16.46
N LEU A 218 -1.25 -9.04 -15.49
CA LEU A 218 -2.55 -9.10 -14.81
C LEU A 218 -2.36 -9.47 -13.35
N LYS A 219 -2.87 -8.63 -12.47
CA LYS A 219 -3.02 -8.99 -11.05
C LYS A 219 -4.36 -9.70 -10.88
N ASP A 220 -4.37 -10.94 -11.30
CA ASP A 220 -5.52 -11.83 -11.39
C ASP A 220 -6.05 -12.18 -10.00
N MET A 221 -7.17 -11.58 -9.60
CA MET A 221 -7.76 -11.73 -8.27
C MET A 221 -8.55 -13.04 -8.13
N ASN A 222 -9.17 -13.52 -9.21
CA ASN A 222 -10.02 -14.71 -9.24
C ASN A 222 -9.33 -15.95 -9.83
N ARG A 223 -8.11 -15.79 -10.38
CA ARG A 223 -7.27 -16.85 -10.95
C ARG A 223 -7.87 -17.57 -12.15
N ASN A 224 -8.50 -16.80 -13.00
CA ASN A 224 -9.08 -17.30 -14.25
C ASN A 224 -8.19 -17.04 -15.48
N TYR A 225 -7.04 -16.42 -15.30
CA TYR A 225 -6.02 -16.12 -16.32
C TYR A 225 -6.49 -15.16 -17.42
N LYS A 226 -7.48 -14.34 -17.16
CA LYS A 226 -8.02 -13.34 -18.09
C LYS A 226 -8.48 -12.10 -17.34
N PHE A 227 -8.49 -10.96 -18.01
CA PHE A 227 -8.98 -9.71 -17.44
C PHE A 227 -10.52 -9.64 -17.56
N ASP A 228 -11.22 -9.79 -16.46
CA ASP A 228 -12.69 -9.75 -16.42
C ASP A 228 -13.27 -8.86 -15.30
N GLN A 229 -12.41 -8.27 -14.48
CA GLN A 229 -12.81 -7.37 -13.40
C GLN A 229 -12.05 -6.05 -13.50
N VAL A 230 -12.76 -4.93 -13.55
CA VAL A 230 -12.18 -3.57 -13.56
C VAL A 230 -11.33 -3.28 -12.30
N SER A 231 -11.53 -4.05 -11.23
CA SER A 231 -10.73 -3.95 -10.00
C SER A 231 -9.32 -4.51 -10.13
N GLU A 232 -9.06 -5.33 -11.15
CA GLU A 232 -7.76 -5.93 -11.41
C GLU A 232 -6.80 -4.90 -12.01
N GLU A 233 -5.56 -4.94 -11.55
CA GLU A 233 -4.51 -4.10 -12.11
C GLU A 233 -3.92 -4.80 -13.34
N ILE A 234 -3.70 -4.04 -14.41
CA ILE A 234 -3.25 -4.55 -15.70
C ILE A 234 -2.04 -3.79 -16.24
N ALA A 235 -1.31 -4.42 -17.14
CA ALA A 235 -0.37 -3.75 -18.03
C ALA A 235 -0.43 -4.40 -19.42
N PHE A 236 -0.17 -3.65 -20.46
CA PHE A 236 -0.10 -4.16 -21.83
C PHE A 236 1.04 -3.52 -22.61
N CYS A 237 1.56 -4.27 -23.57
CA CYS A 237 2.57 -3.78 -24.49
C CYS A 237 1.89 -3.38 -25.79
N ASP A 238 2.15 -2.16 -26.27
CA ASP A 238 1.58 -1.68 -27.55
C ASP A 238 2.19 -2.40 -28.74
N SER A 239 3.45 -2.86 -28.61
CA SER A 239 4.16 -3.56 -29.65
C SER A 239 3.92 -5.07 -29.58
N LEU A 240 3.83 -5.72 -30.72
CA LEU A 240 3.81 -7.17 -30.82
C LEU A 240 5.18 -7.75 -30.46
N ILE A 241 5.18 -8.85 -29.74
CA ILE A 241 6.40 -9.55 -29.30
C ILE A 241 6.64 -10.75 -30.21
N THR A 242 7.83 -10.81 -30.79
CA THR A 242 8.30 -11.96 -31.56
C THR A 242 9.57 -12.50 -30.88
N PRO A 243 9.44 -13.58 -30.07
CA PRO A 243 10.59 -14.16 -29.40
C PRO A 243 11.60 -14.74 -30.38
N ASP A 244 12.89 -14.48 -30.13
CA ASP A 244 14.00 -15.02 -30.94
C ASP A 244 15.24 -15.19 -30.04
N PHE A 245 16.37 -15.56 -30.61
CA PHE A 245 17.64 -15.58 -29.91
C PHE A 245 18.78 -15.11 -30.80
N VAL A 246 19.81 -14.56 -30.18
CA VAL A 246 21.04 -14.15 -30.85
C VAL A 246 22.24 -14.84 -30.18
N PRO A 247 23.25 -15.32 -30.94
CA PRO A 247 24.47 -15.81 -30.34
C PRO A 247 25.19 -14.70 -29.57
N ALA A 248 25.56 -15.00 -28.34
CA ALA A 248 26.27 -14.07 -27.47
C ALA A 248 27.42 -14.79 -26.72
N ILE A 249 28.30 -14.00 -26.15
CA ILE A 249 29.46 -14.46 -25.40
C ILE A 249 29.38 -13.82 -24.01
N ARG A 250 29.61 -14.65 -22.99
CA ARG A 250 29.78 -14.14 -21.62
C ARG A 250 31.09 -14.65 -21.04
N MET A 251 31.64 -13.86 -20.13
CA MET A 251 32.84 -14.19 -19.38
C MET A 251 32.43 -14.79 -18.03
N ASP A 252 32.58 -16.10 -17.86
CA ASP A 252 32.32 -16.76 -16.58
C ASP A 252 33.60 -16.76 -15.74
N THR A 253 33.52 -16.21 -14.54
CA THR A 253 34.61 -16.18 -13.58
C THR A 253 34.53 -17.42 -12.69
N ILE A 254 35.47 -18.32 -12.85
CA ILE A 254 35.65 -19.49 -11.98
C ILE A 254 36.50 -19.07 -10.80
N ARG A 255 36.04 -19.34 -9.58
CA ARG A 255 36.72 -19.00 -8.35
C ARG A 255 37.11 -20.24 -7.59
N ILE A 256 38.30 -20.22 -6.96
CA ILE A 256 38.75 -21.27 -6.05
C ILE A 256 38.10 -21.08 -4.69
N ASP A 257 37.96 -19.83 -4.25
CA ASP A 257 37.29 -19.42 -3.00
C ASP A 257 36.54 -18.10 -3.19
N SER A 258 36.00 -17.53 -2.11
CA SER A 258 35.21 -16.31 -2.16
C SER A 258 35.99 -15.06 -2.65
N ILE A 259 37.30 -15.10 -2.68
CA ILE A 259 38.19 -13.97 -3.00
C ILE A 259 39.05 -14.26 -4.23
N THR A 260 39.54 -15.50 -4.42
CA THR A 260 40.52 -15.89 -5.43
C THR A 260 39.86 -16.33 -6.73
N ILE A 261 40.16 -15.63 -7.83
CA ILE A 261 39.74 -16.01 -9.18
C ILE A 261 40.76 -17.03 -9.72
N ASP A 262 40.28 -18.19 -10.12
CA ASP A 262 41.08 -19.20 -10.80
C ASP A 262 41.22 -18.86 -12.29
N THR A 263 40.12 -18.74 -12.96
CA THR A 263 40.11 -18.58 -14.44
C THR A 263 38.88 -17.76 -14.86
N ILE A 264 39.07 -16.98 -15.91
CA ILE A 264 37.94 -16.33 -16.64
C ILE A 264 37.78 -17.12 -17.94
N LYS A 265 36.61 -17.74 -18.10
CA LYS A 265 36.29 -18.55 -19.27
C LYS A 265 35.26 -17.88 -20.15
N GLU A 266 35.56 -17.80 -21.44
CA GLU A 266 34.60 -17.39 -22.46
C GLU A 266 33.60 -18.53 -22.71
N VAL A 267 32.28 -18.22 -22.52
CA VAL A 267 31.19 -19.16 -22.77
C VAL A 267 30.27 -18.59 -23.82
N ARG A 268 30.12 -19.32 -24.94
CA ARG A 268 29.12 -19.00 -25.95
C ARG A 268 27.76 -19.48 -25.52
N TYR A 269 26.74 -18.64 -25.66
CA TYR A 269 25.38 -19.00 -25.33
C TYR A 269 24.38 -18.28 -26.27
N ASN A 270 23.15 -18.75 -26.29
CA ASN A 270 22.05 -18.05 -26.98
C ASN A 270 21.39 -17.05 -26.03
N ARG A 271 21.51 -15.76 -26.34
CA ARG A 271 20.76 -14.71 -25.66
C ARG A 271 19.38 -14.64 -26.27
N PHE A 272 18.36 -14.94 -25.50
CA PHE A 272 16.97 -14.82 -25.92
C PHE A 272 16.57 -13.34 -25.91
N ILE A 273 15.78 -12.95 -26.91
CA ILE A 273 15.28 -11.59 -27.10
C ILE A 273 13.77 -11.61 -27.37
N PRO A 274 13.03 -10.52 -26.97
CA PRO A 274 13.46 -9.39 -26.16
C PRO A 274 13.72 -9.79 -24.69
N ASP A 275 14.70 -9.14 -24.06
CA ASP A 275 15.08 -9.36 -22.65
C ASP A 275 15.08 -8.07 -21.82
N ASP A 276 14.58 -6.99 -22.39
CA ASP A 276 14.56 -5.63 -21.84
C ASP A 276 13.14 -5.00 -21.80
N ILE A 277 12.11 -5.85 -21.79
CA ILE A 277 10.72 -5.38 -21.79
C ILE A 277 10.40 -4.72 -20.45
N ILE A 278 9.82 -3.51 -20.50
CA ILE A 278 9.28 -2.84 -19.33
C ILE A 278 7.76 -2.71 -19.47
N LEU A 279 7.03 -3.23 -18.49
CA LEU A 279 5.58 -3.10 -18.39
C LEU A 279 5.22 -2.20 -17.20
N TYR A 280 4.20 -1.38 -17.36
CA TYR A 280 3.70 -0.47 -16.34
C TYR A 280 2.32 -0.94 -15.87
N LEU A 281 2.26 -1.40 -14.63
CA LEU A 281 1.03 -1.89 -14.02
C LEU A 281 0.19 -0.72 -13.51
N PHE A 282 -1.06 -0.68 -13.92
CA PHE A 282 -2.00 0.34 -13.52
C PHE A 282 -3.39 -0.27 -13.26
N LYS A 283 -4.22 0.43 -12.53
CA LYS A 283 -5.63 0.13 -12.38
C LYS A 283 -6.40 1.06 -13.31
N GLU A 284 -7.31 0.50 -14.11
CA GLU A 284 -8.21 1.33 -14.90
C GLU A 284 -9.09 2.21 -14.01
N PRO A 285 -9.48 3.41 -14.47
CA PRO A 285 -10.37 4.25 -13.69
C PRO A 285 -11.71 3.53 -13.51
N GLU A 286 -12.20 3.51 -12.29
CA GLU A 286 -13.50 2.93 -11.98
C GLU A 286 -14.60 3.94 -12.33
N ASP A 287 -14.91 4.04 -13.61
CA ASP A 287 -15.83 5.03 -14.15
C ASP A 287 -17.32 4.65 -13.95
N ARG A 288 -17.60 3.49 -13.36
CA ARG A 288 -18.99 3.10 -13.12
C ARG A 288 -19.64 3.97 -12.08
N GLN A 289 -20.70 4.64 -12.46
CA GLN A 289 -21.51 5.45 -11.55
C GLN A 289 -22.54 4.57 -10.85
N TYR A 290 -22.48 4.54 -9.53
CA TYR A 290 -23.52 3.93 -8.68
C TYR A 290 -23.48 4.52 -7.28
N LEU A 291 -24.62 4.45 -6.59
CA LEU A 291 -24.72 4.82 -5.20
C LEU A 291 -24.18 3.69 -4.32
N SER A 292 -23.06 3.93 -3.64
CA SER A 292 -22.37 2.90 -2.84
C SER A 292 -22.91 2.82 -1.42
N LYS A 293 -23.30 3.97 -0.83
CA LYS A 293 -23.78 4.03 0.55
C LYS A 293 -24.69 5.23 0.79
N THR A 294 -25.67 5.04 1.68
CA THR A 294 -26.48 6.12 2.24
C THR A 294 -26.50 6.01 3.75
N GLU A 295 -26.40 7.12 4.45
CA GLU A 295 -26.43 7.13 5.91
C GLU A 295 -26.98 8.44 6.46
N ARG A 296 -27.51 8.39 7.70
CA ARG A 296 -27.93 9.53 8.49
C ARG A 296 -27.12 9.55 9.78
N PRO A 297 -25.91 10.14 9.77
CA PRO A 297 -24.99 10.12 10.92
C PRO A 297 -25.46 11.00 12.06
N MET A 298 -26.21 12.07 11.74
CA MET A 298 -26.85 12.98 12.69
C MET A 298 -28.31 13.22 12.26
N ASP A 299 -29.13 13.74 13.18
CA ASP A 299 -30.51 14.06 12.90
C ASP A 299 -30.69 15.02 11.69
N ARG A 300 -29.75 15.92 11.50
CA ARG A 300 -29.75 17.00 10.50
C ARG A 300 -28.97 16.71 9.21
N GLN A 301 -28.44 15.49 9.03
CA GLN A 301 -27.59 15.15 7.91
C GLN A 301 -28.07 13.92 7.16
N LEU A 302 -28.10 14.00 5.83
CA LEU A 302 -28.21 12.86 4.94
C LEU A 302 -26.93 12.78 4.10
N VAL A 303 -26.26 11.63 4.14
CA VAL A 303 -24.99 11.42 3.43
C VAL A 303 -25.18 10.38 2.35
N PHE A 304 -24.77 10.74 1.15
CA PHE A 304 -24.79 9.89 -0.04
C PHE A 304 -23.36 9.73 -0.54
N ARG A 305 -22.93 8.51 -0.73
CA ARG A 305 -21.60 8.19 -1.24
C ARG A 305 -21.71 7.51 -2.58
N PHE A 306 -21.07 8.07 -3.59
CA PHE A 306 -21.00 7.54 -4.95
C PHE A 306 -19.62 6.98 -5.25
N ASN A 307 -19.58 6.05 -6.19
CA ASN A 307 -18.31 5.47 -6.62
C ASN A 307 -17.56 6.37 -7.63
N SER A 308 -18.29 7.09 -8.46
CA SER A 308 -17.77 7.99 -9.50
C SER A 308 -18.46 9.34 -9.43
N THR A 309 -17.92 10.34 -10.13
CA THR A 309 -18.51 11.70 -10.23
C THR A 309 -19.29 11.92 -11.52
N ARG A 310 -19.40 10.93 -12.39
CA ARG A 310 -20.22 11.00 -13.61
C ARG A 310 -21.70 11.10 -13.19
N GLY A 311 -22.48 11.91 -13.90
CA GLY A 311 -23.90 12.04 -13.58
C GLY A 311 -24.25 12.68 -12.23
N LEU A 312 -23.37 13.49 -11.65
CA LEU A 312 -23.63 14.27 -10.43
C LEU A 312 -23.91 15.73 -10.76
N PRO A 313 -24.64 16.45 -9.87
CA PRO A 313 -25.26 16.04 -8.60
C PRO A 313 -26.63 15.34 -8.79
N PRO A 314 -27.03 14.45 -7.84
CA PRO A 314 -28.37 13.89 -7.85
C PRO A 314 -29.43 14.91 -7.45
N ALA A 315 -30.66 14.74 -7.93
CA ALA A 315 -31.81 15.49 -7.43
C ALA A 315 -32.48 14.69 -6.31
N ILE A 316 -32.80 15.35 -5.19
CA ILE A 316 -33.49 14.70 -4.07
C ILE A 316 -34.79 15.42 -3.73
N TYR A 317 -35.82 14.62 -3.45
CA TYR A 317 -37.17 15.09 -3.13
C TYR A 317 -37.62 14.47 -1.83
N LEU A 318 -38.24 15.28 -0.96
CA LEU A 318 -38.82 14.77 0.28
C LEU A 318 -40.14 14.08 -0.03
N LEU A 319 -40.33 12.85 0.39
CA LEU A 319 -41.61 12.17 0.34
C LEU A 319 -42.41 12.52 1.58
N ASN A 320 -43.47 13.30 1.40
CA ASN A 320 -44.44 13.64 2.43
C ASN A 320 -45.68 12.74 2.28
N ASP A 321 -46.40 12.55 3.40
CA ASP A 321 -47.67 11.81 3.42
C ASP A 321 -48.82 12.53 2.68
N GLU A 322 -48.64 13.82 2.33
CA GLU A 322 -49.54 14.59 1.47
C GLU A 322 -48.75 15.37 0.42
N PRO A 323 -49.21 15.35 -0.84
CA PRO A 323 -48.53 16.06 -1.93
C PRO A 323 -48.93 17.55 -1.93
N GLU A 324 -48.22 18.39 -1.19
CA GLU A 324 -48.27 19.85 -1.41
C GLU A 324 -47.18 20.25 -2.41
N GLU A 325 -47.60 20.85 -3.52
CA GLU A 325 -46.87 21.10 -4.75
C GLU A 325 -45.80 22.19 -4.65
N GLU A 326 -45.47 22.78 -3.53
CA GLU A 326 -44.53 23.90 -3.46
C GLU A 326 -43.47 23.77 -2.38
N SER A 327 -42.25 23.71 -2.82
CA SER A 327 -40.91 24.03 -2.26
C SER A 327 -39.90 22.90 -2.29
N LEU A 328 -39.43 22.58 -3.46
CA LEU A 328 -38.50 21.46 -3.63
C LEU A 328 -37.01 21.84 -3.51
N ALA A 329 -36.66 23.13 -3.31
CA ALA A 329 -35.28 23.60 -3.36
C ALA A 329 -34.66 24.03 -2.01
N ASP A 330 -35.44 24.35 -0.98
CA ASP A 330 -34.95 25.10 0.18
C ASP A 330 -34.80 24.30 1.49
N TRP A 331 -35.10 23.00 1.49
CA TRP A 331 -35.09 22.23 2.72
C TRP A 331 -33.72 21.68 3.14
N PHE A 332 -32.69 21.88 2.30
CA PHE A 332 -31.31 21.43 2.58
C PHE A 332 -30.26 22.36 1.99
N ILE A 333 -29.03 22.24 2.52
CA ILE A 333 -27.81 22.84 1.97
C ILE A 333 -26.85 21.69 1.63
N PRO A 334 -26.34 21.60 0.38
CA PRO A 334 -25.39 20.56 0.00
C PRO A 334 -23.97 20.91 0.45
N GLU A 335 -23.22 19.89 0.86
CA GLU A 335 -21.80 19.90 1.12
C GLU A 335 -21.15 18.74 0.34
N CYS A 336 -20.18 19.02 -0.51
CA CYS A 336 -19.48 18.01 -1.29
C CYS A 336 -18.05 17.81 -0.76
N SER A 337 -17.57 16.56 -0.77
CA SER A 337 -16.17 16.25 -0.57
C SER A 337 -15.32 16.83 -1.72
N ARG A 338 -14.00 16.94 -1.52
CA ARG A 338 -13.08 17.45 -2.56
C ARG A 338 -13.10 16.60 -3.83
N ASP A 339 -13.18 15.27 -3.66
CA ASP A 339 -13.29 14.31 -4.76
C ASP A 339 -14.72 14.24 -5.32
N LYS A 340 -15.65 15.06 -4.79
CA LYS A 340 -17.07 15.17 -5.17
C LYS A 340 -17.86 13.84 -5.10
N LYS A 341 -17.33 12.80 -4.49
CA LYS A 341 -18.00 11.49 -4.39
C LYS A 341 -18.95 11.41 -3.19
N ASP A 342 -18.63 12.11 -2.10
CA ASP A 342 -19.47 12.18 -0.91
C ASP A 342 -20.26 13.47 -0.94
N ILE A 343 -21.59 13.38 -0.86
CA ILE A 343 -22.50 14.51 -0.80
C ILE A 343 -23.27 14.44 0.52
N THR A 344 -23.15 15.46 1.33
CA THR A 344 -23.89 15.63 2.58
C THR A 344 -24.94 16.70 2.40
N TYR A 345 -26.20 16.37 2.63
CA TYR A 345 -27.29 17.32 2.64
C TYR A 345 -27.61 17.70 4.08
N TRP A 346 -27.43 18.97 4.42
CA TRP A 346 -27.79 19.56 5.72
C TRP A 346 -29.22 20.00 5.68
N ILE A 347 -30.08 19.33 6.46
CA ILE A 347 -31.52 19.61 6.50
C ILE A 347 -31.75 20.93 7.28
N THR A 348 -32.35 21.90 6.64
CA THR A 348 -32.62 23.23 7.22
C THR A 348 -33.91 23.26 8.05
N ASP A 349 -34.92 22.50 7.62
CA ASP A 349 -36.24 22.52 8.25
C ASP A 349 -36.32 21.61 9.48
N SER A 350 -36.75 22.20 10.61
CA SER A 350 -36.88 21.51 11.89
C SER A 350 -38.01 20.48 11.93
N LEU A 351 -39.03 20.61 11.11
CA LEU A 351 -40.14 19.66 11.00
C LEU A 351 -39.69 18.39 10.27
N ILE A 352 -38.64 18.49 9.43
CA ILE A 352 -38.09 17.36 8.69
C ILE A 352 -37.03 16.64 9.53
N TYR A 353 -36.01 17.34 10.06
CA TYR A 353 -34.92 16.67 10.78
C TYR A 353 -35.33 16.07 12.14
N LYS A 354 -36.45 16.49 12.73
CA LYS A 354 -36.99 15.88 13.96
C LYS A 354 -37.72 14.54 13.71
N ARG A 355 -37.98 14.16 12.46
CA ARG A 355 -38.64 12.88 12.14
C ARG A 355 -37.77 11.71 12.49
N ASP A 356 -38.33 10.67 13.10
CA ASP A 356 -37.62 9.40 13.37
C ASP A 356 -37.14 8.71 12.09
N THR A 357 -37.85 8.92 11.01
CA THR A 357 -37.50 8.38 9.69
C THR A 357 -37.81 9.44 8.63
N ILE A 358 -36.85 9.67 7.74
CA ILE A 358 -37.01 10.54 6.58
C ILE A 358 -37.04 9.62 5.35
N TRP A 359 -38.02 9.85 4.49
CA TRP A 359 -38.10 9.19 3.18
C TRP A 359 -37.77 10.20 2.10
N VAL A 360 -36.87 9.83 1.21
CA VAL A 360 -36.38 10.68 0.12
C VAL A 360 -36.50 9.90 -1.18
N GLU A 361 -37.10 10.50 -2.19
CA GLU A 361 -36.96 10.07 -3.57
C GLU A 361 -35.72 10.73 -4.17
N MET A 362 -34.93 9.98 -4.87
CA MET A 362 -33.68 10.46 -5.48
C MET A 362 -33.62 10.06 -6.92
N ASP A 363 -33.48 11.09 -7.78
CA ASP A 363 -33.20 10.94 -9.19
C ASP A 363 -31.71 11.13 -9.44
N TYR A 364 -31.07 10.10 -10.01
CA TYR A 364 -29.66 10.14 -10.30
C TYR A 364 -29.28 9.21 -11.46
N GLU A 365 -28.10 9.38 -11.97
CA GLU A 365 -27.59 8.57 -13.06
C GLU A 365 -26.76 7.39 -12.51
N ILE A 366 -26.93 6.21 -13.11
CA ILE A 366 -26.12 5.03 -12.86
C ILE A 366 -25.56 4.49 -14.16
N SER A 367 -24.46 3.75 -14.07
CA SER A 367 -23.92 3.02 -15.22
C SER A 367 -24.69 1.72 -15.45
N ASP A 368 -25.14 1.49 -16.69
CA ASP A 368 -25.68 0.22 -17.16
C ASP A 368 -24.58 -0.84 -17.35
N SER A 369 -24.95 -2.00 -17.90
CA SER A 369 -23.99 -3.10 -18.19
C SER A 369 -22.92 -2.72 -19.22
N LEU A 370 -23.21 -1.75 -20.08
CA LEU A 370 -22.30 -1.21 -21.10
C LEU A 370 -21.56 0.07 -20.66
N ASN A 371 -21.67 0.42 -19.36
CA ASN A 371 -21.12 1.63 -18.77
C ASN A 371 -21.71 2.95 -19.34
N ASN A 372 -22.91 2.92 -19.96
CA ASN A 372 -23.62 4.14 -20.31
C ASN A 372 -24.38 4.66 -19.09
N LEU A 373 -24.50 5.98 -18.96
CA LEU A 373 -25.30 6.60 -17.91
C LEU A 373 -26.80 6.48 -18.26
N VAL A 374 -27.57 5.94 -17.32
CA VAL A 374 -29.02 5.82 -17.40
C VAL A 374 -29.65 6.40 -16.14
N GLN A 375 -30.78 7.07 -16.31
CA GLN A 375 -31.53 7.64 -15.19
C GLN A 375 -32.11 6.53 -14.31
N LYS A 376 -32.02 6.75 -13.00
CA LYS A 376 -32.59 5.88 -11.98
C LYS A 376 -33.25 6.71 -10.90
N THR A 377 -34.44 6.30 -10.48
CA THR A 377 -35.16 6.85 -9.34
C THR A 377 -35.19 5.79 -8.24
N ASP A 378 -34.72 6.14 -7.06
CA ASP A 378 -34.77 5.27 -5.87
C ASP A 378 -35.49 5.97 -4.72
N THR A 379 -36.32 5.22 -4.00
CA THR A 379 -36.89 5.65 -2.72
C THR A 379 -36.00 5.17 -1.58
N LEU A 380 -35.45 6.13 -0.82
CA LEU A 380 -34.47 5.89 0.21
C LEU A 380 -35.02 6.18 1.60
N ARG A 381 -34.70 5.32 2.56
CA ARG A 381 -35.16 5.42 3.93
C ARG A 381 -34.00 5.77 4.88
N PHE A 382 -34.13 6.85 5.64
CA PHE A 382 -33.15 7.33 6.60
C PHE A 382 -33.71 7.30 8.04
N PRO A 383 -33.59 6.19 8.75
CA PRO A 383 -34.01 6.10 10.15
C PRO A 383 -33.02 6.81 11.06
N TRP A 384 -33.53 7.52 12.05
CA TRP A 384 -32.76 8.12 13.12
C TRP A 384 -33.28 7.62 14.47
N LYS A 385 -32.42 6.91 15.21
CA LYS A 385 -32.70 6.56 16.60
C LYS A 385 -31.82 7.42 17.48
N ASN A 386 -32.43 8.31 18.24
CA ASN A 386 -31.70 9.10 19.22
C ASN A 386 -30.96 8.16 20.19
N ARG A 387 -29.66 8.07 20.07
CA ARG A 387 -28.81 7.20 20.90
C ARG A 387 -28.50 7.79 22.28
N GLU A 388 -28.83 9.03 22.50
CA GLU A 388 -28.68 9.68 23.79
C GLU A 388 -29.99 9.63 24.56
N ALA A 389 -30.28 8.48 25.17
CA ALA A 389 -31.13 8.51 26.35
C ALA A 389 -30.38 9.30 27.43
N PRO A 390 -30.99 10.31 28.04
CA PRO A 390 -30.34 11.07 29.10
C PRO A 390 -29.97 10.07 30.21
N LYS A 391 -28.68 9.94 30.52
CA LYS A 391 -28.24 9.30 31.75
C LYS A 391 -28.94 10.05 32.88
N LYS A 392 -29.91 9.40 33.52
CA LYS A 392 -30.47 9.88 34.79
C LYS A 392 -29.33 9.85 35.80
N ASP A 393 -28.64 10.97 35.89
CA ASP A 393 -27.71 11.21 36.98
C ASP A 393 -28.59 11.54 38.22
N ASN A 394 -28.68 10.58 39.14
CA ASN A 394 -29.41 10.71 40.40
C ASN A 394 -28.65 11.58 41.41
N ARG A 395 -28.05 12.67 40.95
CA ARG A 395 -27.51 13.70 41.85
C ARG A 395 -28.42 14.92 41.81
N LYS A 396 -29.13 15.10 42.92
CA LYS A 396 -29.71 16.35 43.29
C LYS A 396 -28.58 17.35 43.48
N ASP A 397 -28.30 18.14 42.46
CA ASP A 397 -27.48 19.33 42.60
C ASP A 397 -28.03 20.44 41.68
N LYS A 398 -28.46 21.49 42.36
CA LYS A 398 -28.59 22.89 41.96
C LYS A 398 -28.87 23.18 40.47
N GLU A 399 -29.92 23.90 40.20
CA GLU A 399 -30.18 24.64 38.99
C GLU A 399 -28.92 25.40 38.57
N THR A 400 -28.07 24.75 37.79
CA THR A 400 -27.05 25.39 36.99
C THR A 400 -27.76 25.78 35.71
N GLU A 401 -27.88 27.07 35.44
CA GLU A 401 -28.32 27.61 34.15
C GLU A 401 -27.64 26.80 33.05
N ALA A 402 -28.45 26.23 32.14
CA ALA A 402 -27.91 25.47 31.02
C ALA A 402 -26.98 26.36 30.19
N LYS A 403 -25.70 26.06 30.16
CA LYS A 403 -24.75 26.79 29.34
C LYS A 403 -25.23 26.77 27.89
N PRO A 404 -25.18 27.89 27.17
CA PRO A 404 -25.54 27.94 25.76
C PRO A 404 -24.75 26.89 24.98
N ASP A 405 -25.43 26.18 24.07
CA ASP A 405 -24.77 25.21 23.14
C ASP A 405 -24.21 25.99 21.94
N PHE A 406 -22.99 26.46 22.08
CA PHE A 406 -22.32 27.26 21.04
C PHE A 406 -21.93 26.42 19.83
N MET A 407 -21.95 27.08 18.66
CA MET A 407 -21.37 26.55 17.45
C MET A 407 -19.84 26.47 17.61
N LYS A 408 -19.24 25.26 17.36
CA LYS A 408 -17.79 25.07 17.44
C LYS A 408 -17.10 25.66 16.23
N ILE A 409 -15.96 26.30 16.46
CA ILE A 409 -15.08 26.85 15.44
C ILE A 409 -13.72 26.16 15.57
N GLU A 410 -13.21 25.71 14.46
CA GLU A 410 -11.85 25.19 14.32
C GLU A 410 -11.11 26.03 13.29
N TRP A 411 -9.87 26.36 13.54
CA TRP A 411 -9.00 27.07 12.60
C TRP A 411 -7.64 26.44 12.48
N THR A 412 -6.98 26.74 11.35
CA THR A 412 -5.62 26.24 11.09
C THR A 412 -4.53 27.10 11.73
N ALA A 413 -4.88 28.24 12.33
CA ALA A 413 -3.93 29.12 13.01
C ALA A 413 -3.21 28.40 14.15
N LYS A 414 -1.86 28.46 14.13
CA LYS A 414 -0.95 27.92 15.12
C LYS A 414 -0.05 29.07 15.59
N ASN A 415 0.60 28.94 16.75
CA ASN A 415 1.52 29.97 17.26
C ASN A 415 2.56 30.41 16.22
N VAL A 416 3.02 29.48 15.39
CA VAL A 416 3.93 29.77 14.27
C VAL A 416 3.37 29.08 13.03
N MET A 417 3.24 29.83 11.95
CA MET A 417 2.72 29.39 10.66
C MET A 417 3.79 29.55 9.58
N ASP A 418 3.66 28.76 8.54
CA ASP A 418 4.46 28.92 7.33
C ASP A 418 3.76 29.89 6.35
N VAL A 419 4.54 30.63 5.57
CA VAL A 419 4.01 31.66 4.65
C VAL A 419 3.08 31.12 3.57
N PHE A 420 3.19 29.81 3.29
CA PHE A 420 2.33 29.08 2.35
C PHE A 420 1.11 28.43 3.02
N ASP A 421 0.98 28.52 4.36
CA ASP A 421 -0.20 28.03 5.08
C ASP A 421 -1.40 28.92 4.79
N THR A 422 -2.54 28.31 4.51
CA THR A 422 -3.80 29.03 4.39
C THR A 422 -4.48 29.08 5.76
N LEU A 423 -4.86 30.28 6.19
CA LEU A 423 -5.71 30.43 7.37
C LEU A 423 -7.13 30.01 7.02
N LYS A 424 -7.53 28.84 7.49
CA LYS A 424 -8.86 28.25 7.29
C LYS A 424 -9.65 28.31 8.61
N ILE A 425 -10.93 28.57 8.48
CA ILE A 425 -11.90 28.57 9.58
C ILE A 425 -12.98 27.55 9.21
N THR A 426 -13.17 26.53 10.03
CA THR A 426 -14.17 25.48 9.82
C THR A 426 -15.20 25.52 10.95
N PHE A 427 -16.46 25.54 10.59
CA PHE A 427 -17.57 25.53 11.51
C PHE A 427 -18.18 24.14 11.67
N SER A 428 -18.78 23.87 12.85
CA SER A 428 -19.45 22.57 13.07
C SER A 428 -20.72 22.39 12.25
N GLU A 429 -21.33 23.50 11.83
CA GLU A 429 -22.59 23.54 11.07
C GLU A 429 -22.47 24.57 9.93
N PRO A 430 -23.25 24.46 8.84
CA PRO A 430 -23.29 25.49 7.80
C PRO A 430 -23.68 26.86 8.35
N VAL A 431 -23.03 27.89 7.84
CA VAL A 431 -23.20 29.28 8.29
C VAL A 431 -24.14 30.01 7.35
N ILE A 432 -25.07 30.81 7.94
CA ILE A 432 -26.03 31.62 7.19
C ILE A 432 -25.66 33.10 7.21
N ASP A 433 -25.15 33.60 8.31
CA ASP A 433 -24.90 35.03 8.49
C ASP A 433 -23.58 35.29 9.23
N PHE A 434 -22.95 36.43 8.89
CA PHE A 434 -21.70 36.92 9.45
C PHE A 434 -21.82 38.40 9.81
N ASP A 435 -21.53 38.72 11.05
CA ASP A 435 -21.30 40.11 11.48
C ASP A 435 -19.77 40.39 11.35
N PHE A 436 -19.38 40.89 10.20
CA PHE A 436 -17.96 41.16 9.90
C PHE A 436 -17.33 42.22 10.81
N ASP A 437 -18.12 43.09 11.44
CA ASP A 437 -17.60 44.10 12.37
C ASP A 437 -17.11 43.45 13.68
N LYS A 438 -17.58 42.26 13.98
CA LYS A 438 -17.18 41.44 15.13
C LYS A 438 -16.06 40.48 14.84
N ILE A 439 -15.57 40.39 13.60
CA ILE A 439 -14.45 39.57 13.20
C ILE A 439 -13.26 40.50 12.96
N LYS A 440 -12.25 40.46 13.82
CA LYS A 440 -11.09 41.33 13.74
C LYS A 440 -9.83 40.53 13.45
N ILE A 441 -9.13 40.93 12.41
CA ILE A 441 -7.78 40.46 12.14
C ILE A 441 -6.84 41.65 12.24
N GLN A 442 -5.90 41.59 13.17
CA GLN A 442 -4.98 42.67 13.46
C GLN A 442 -3.54 42.25 13.19
N GLN A 443 -2.77 43.14 12.61
CA GLN A 443 -1.36 43.01 12.38
C GLN A 443 -0.59 43.78 13.46
N LYS A 444 0.49 43.21 13.95
CA LYS A 444 1.40 43.90 14.85
C LYS A 444 2.37 44.76 14.06
N VAL A 445 2.30 46.06 14.25
CA VAL A 445 3.22 47.03 13.68
C VAL A 445 3.98 47.65 14.84
N ASP A 446 5.28 47.44 14.90
CA ASP A 446 6.15 47.73 16.04
C ASP A 446 5.60 47.15 17.35
N THR A 447 4.97 47.96 18.19
CA THR A 447 4.37 47.54 19.47
C THR A 447 2.88 47.60 19.51
N LEU A 448 2.24 48.10 18.44
CA LEU A 448 0.81 48.34 18.37
C LEU A 448 0.11 47.32 17.47
N TRP A 449 -1.14 47.03 17.78
CA TRP A 449 -2.01 46.19 16.96
C TRP A 449 -2.88 47.09 16.09
N GLU A 450 -2.77 46.93 14.77
CA GLU A 450 -3.53 47.66 13.78
C GLU A 450 -4.55 46.76 13.10
N ASP A 451 -5.76 47.20 12.95
CA ASP A 451 -6.81 46.46 12.23
C ASP A 451 -6.47 46.36 10.77
N ARG A 452 -6.57 45.14 10.21
CA ARG A 452 -6.40 44.85 8.82
C ARG A 452 -7.64 44.14 8.27
N LYS A 453 -8.06 44.54 7.08
CA LYS A 453 -9.19 43.90 6.40
C LYS A 453 -8.61 42.94 5.34
N PHE A 454 -8.96 41.66 5.46
CA PHE A 454 -8.60 40.62 4.51
C PHE A 454 -9.90 40.06 3.91
N PRO A 455 -9.91 39.70 2.60
CA PRO A 455 -11.03 38.98 2.02
C PRO A 455 -11.17 37.61 2.70
N ILE A 456 -12.39 37.32 3.13
CA ILE A 456 -12.75 35.99 3.64
C ILE A 456 -13.63 35.34 2.59
N ALA A 457 -13.13 34.27 1.97
CA ALA A 457 -13.84 33.52 0.96
C ALA A 457 -14.49 32.29 1.56
N ARG A 458 -15.69 31.95 1.10
CA ARG A 458 -16.39 30.70 1.42
C ARG A 458 -15.99 29.65 0.38
N ASP A 459 -15.72 28.44 0.84
CA ASP A 459 -15.49 27.31 -0.06
C ASP A 459 -16.76 26.98 -0.86
N THR A 460 -16.62 26.72 -2.14
CA THR A 460 -17.76 26.46 -3.03
C THR A 460 -18.39 25.08 -2.84
N LEU A 461 -17.63 24.12 -2.32
CA LEU A 461 -18.07 22.75 -2.08
C LEU A 461 -18.46 22.50 -0.63
N ASN A 462 -17.87 23.26 0.30
CA ASN A 462 -18.08 23.07 1.74
C ASN A 462 -18.63 24.34 2.40
N PRO A 463 -19.95 24.42 2.69
CA PRO A 463 -20.59 25.60 3.27
C PRO A 463 -20.13 25.93 4.69
N ARG A 464 -19.35 25.08 5.33
CA ARG A 464 -18.77 25.25 6.67
C ARG A 464 -17.33 25.74 6.65
N LEU A 465 -16.67 25.77 5.48
CA LEU A 465 -15.27 26.11 5.33
C LEU A 465 -15.10 27.51 4.74
N PHE A 466 -14.29 28.29 5.43
CA PHE A 466 -13.90 29.65 5.00
C PHE A 466 -12.39 29.78 5.07
N TYR A 467 -11.83 30.63 4.24
CA TYR A 467 -10.40 30.94 4.24
C TYR A 467 -10.14 32.41 4.02
N VAL A 468 -9.06 32.88 4.65
CA VAL A 468 -8.56 34.22 4.46
C VAL A 468 -7.64 34.22 3.25
N GLU A 469 -8.04 34.96 2.21
CA GLU A 469 -7.25 35.11 0.99
C GLU A 469 -6.18 36.18 1.19
N HIS A 470 -4.96 35.73 1.48
CA HIS A 470 -3.83 36.64 1.66
C HIS A 470 -2.51 35.91 1.43
N GLN A 471 -1.57 36.60 0.79
CA GLN A 471 -0.17 36.19 0.75
C GLN A 471 0.53 36.72 2.01
N TRP A 472 0.88 35.80 2.90
CA TRP A 472 1.41 36.14 4.18
C TRP A 472 2.89 36.56 4.09
N PRO A 473 3.26 37.79 4.53
CA PRO A 473 4.66 38.19 4.57
C PRO A 473 5.43 37.48 5.68
N TYR A 474 6.74 37.30 5.49
CA TYR A 474 7.63 36.74 6.49
C TYR A 474 7.68 37.60 7.77
N GLU A 475 7.95 36.98 8.89
CA GLU A 475 8.23 37.58 10.21
C GLU A 475 7.08 38.44 10.77
N GLN A 476 5.93 38.46 10.11
CA GLN A 476 4.77 39.24 10.58
C GLN A 476 3.99 38.47 11.64
N GLU A 477 3.45 39.26 12.60
CA GLU A 477 2.65 38.74 13.69
C GLU A 477 1.21 39.28 13.57
N TYR A 478 0.25 38.35 13.73
CA TYR A 478 -1.17 38.62 13.61
C TYR A 478 -1.94 38.09 14.81
N ARG A 479 -3.08 38.68 15.07
CA ARG A 479 -4.11 38.09 15.93
C ARG A 479 -5.46 38.14 15.25
N ILE A 480 -6.20 37.04 15.40
CA ILE A 480 -7.59 36.95 14.99
C ILE A 480 -8.48 36.83 16.23
N SER A 481 -9.56 37.59 16.27
CA SER A 481 -10.58 37.46 17.28
C SER A 481 -11.96 37.51 16.63
N ILE A 482 -12.83 36.65 17.13
CA ILE A 482 -14.25 36.58 16.74
C ILE A 482 -15.05 36.77 18.02
N ASP A 483 -15.79 37.84 18.11
CA ASP A 483 -16.62 38.15 19.29
C ASP A 483 -17.80 37.15 19.34
N SER A 484 -18.40 36.99 20.52
CA SER A 484 -19.59 36.16 20.69
C SER A 484 -20.75 36.70 19.84
N ALA A 485 -21.54 35.78 19.26
CA ALA A 485 -22.64 36.09 18.35
C ALA A 485 -22.21 36.95 17.14
N ALA A 486 -21.03 36.65 16.59
CA ALA A 486 -20.58 37.20 15.32
C ALA A 486 -21.01 36.34 14.13
N ILE A 487 -21.26 35.07 14.35
CA ILE A 487 -21.52 34.08 13.28
C ILE A 487 -22.71 33.21 13.71
N PHE A 488 -23.66 33.04 12.82
CA PHE A 488 -24.87 32.24 13.05
C PHE A 488 -24.95 31.04 12.10
N SER A 489 -25.23 29.88 12.65
CA SER A 489 -25.53 28.68 11.87
C SER A 489 -26.94 28.69 11.31
N ILE A 490 -27.22 27.87 10.32
CA ILE A 490 -28.57 27.63 9.78
C ILE A 490 -29.57 27.15 10.85
N TYR A 491 -29.09 26.70 12.01
CA TYR A 491 -29.92 26.24 13.13
C TYR A 491 -30.06 27.26 14.25
N GLY A 492 -29.62 28.49 14.02
CA GLY A 492 -29.71 29.57 15.00
C GLY A 492 -28.69 29.45 16.15
N LYS A 493 -27.73 28.54 16.10
CA LYS A 493 -26.60 28.55 17.03
C LYS A 493 -25.59 29.61 16.63
N TRP A 494 -24.96 30.20 17.62
CA TRP A 494 -23.91 31.20 17.42
C TRP A 494 -22.61 30.79 18.08
N ASN A 495 -21.55 31.47 17.73
CA ASN A 495 -20.21 31.21 18.28
C ASN A 495 -20.04 31.85 19.65
N ASP A 496 -19.27 31.21 20.54
CA ASP A 496 -18.68 31.91 21.69
C ASP A 496 -17.49 32.76 21.22
N SER A 497 -17.04 33.71 22.07
CA SER A 497 -15.86 34.50 21.72
C SER A 497 -14.62 33.61 21.66
N ILE A 498 -13.84 33.78 20.61
CA ILE A 498 -12.63 33.01 20.38
C ILE A 498 -11.57 33.90 19.75
N GLY A 499 -10.31 33.71 20.14
CA GLY A 499 -9.21 34.44 19.56
C GLY A 499 -7.88 33.66 19.66
N THR A 500 -6.98 33.94 18.74
CA THR A 500 -5.62 33.39 18.75
C THR A 500 -4.66 34.38 18.15
N GLN A 501 -3.40 34.23 18.52
CA GLN A 501 -2.29 35.00 18.01
C GLN A 501 -1.33 34.06 17.30
N PHE A 502 -0.80 34.46 16.16
CA PHE A 502 0.12 33.66 15.35
C PHE A 502 1.12 34.58 14.65
N LYS A 503 2.28 34.01 14.34
CA LYS A 503 3.32 34.68 13.56
C LYS A 503 3.80 33.79 12.41
N PHE A 504 4.28 34.41 11.36
CA PHE A 504 4.89 33.71 10.24
C PHE A 504 6.39 33.57 10.41
N ASN A 505 6.92 32.47 9.92
CA ASN A 505 8.35 32.17 9.94
C ASN A 505 9.14 33.23 9.15
N SER A 506 10.43 33.36 9.46
CA SER A 506 11.39 34.15 8.71
C SER A 506 11.71 33.46 7.37
N GLU A 507 11.99 34.21 6.33
CA GLU A 507 12.53 33.72 5.05
C GLU A 507 13.76 32.84 5.26
N LYS A 508 14.59 33.16 6.27
CA LYS A 508 15.79 32.41 6.61
C LYS A 508 15.53 30.98 7.13
N GLU A 509 14.29 30.66 7.47
CA GLU A 509 13.91 29.31 7.91
C GLU A 509 13.67 28.35 6.72
N TYR A 510 13.64 28.86 5.50
CA TYR A 510 13.36 28.08 4.29
C TYR A 510 14.56 28.01 3.37
N GLY A 511 14.47 27.11 2.40
CA GLY A 511 15.39 27.02 1.26
C GLY A 511 14.61 26.80 -0.01
N ASN A 512 15.27 26.97 -1.15
CA ASN A 512 14.65 26.88 -2.47
C ASN A 512 15.33 25.79 -3.31
N LEU A 513 14.57 25.19 -4.20
CA LEU A 513 15.04 24.20 -5.17
C LEU A 513 14.50 24.54 -6.56
N TYR A 514 15.40 24.72 -7.51
CA TYR A 514 15.09 24.94 -8.93
C TYR A 514 15.68 23.78 -9.72
N VAL A 515 14.83 23.13 -10.52
CA VAL A 515 15.25 21.97 -11.31
C VAL A 515 14.91 22.21 -12.77
N LYS A 516 15.95 22.27 -13.60
CA LYS A 516 15.79 22.39 -15.05
C LYS A 516 15.59 21.01 -15.66
N ILE A 517 14.43 20.79 -16.28
CA ILE A 517 14.04 19.52 -16.91
C ILE A 517 14.41 19.55 -18.39
N THR A 518 15.07 18.49 -18.85
CA THR A 518 15.34 18.27 -20.27
C THR A 518 14.96 16.85 -20.67
N GLY A 519 14.63 16.64 -21.95
CA GLY A 519 14.20 15.34 -22.48
C GLY A 519 12.71 15.05 -22.33
N SER A 520 11.91 15.97 -21.75
CA SER A 520 10.45 15.91 -21.79
C SER A 520 9.91 16.24 -23.18
N GLU A 521 8.82 15.60 -23.59
CA GLU A 521 8.19 15.77 -24.91
C GLU A 521 6.93 16.66 -24.87
N GLY A 522 6.51 17.09 -23.67
CA GLY A 522 5.28 17.88 -23.52
C GLY A 522 5.20 18.59 -22.17
N PRO A 523 4.01 19.08 -21.83
CA PRO A 523 3.75 19.66 -20.51
C PRO A 523 3.95 18.63 -19.41
N GLY A 524 4.16 19.09 -18.19
CA GLY A 524 4.31 18.20 -17.06
C GLY A 524 4.44 18.94 -15.74
N PHE A 525 4.55 18.21 -14.68
CA PHE A 525 4.73 18.75 -13.35
C PHE A 525 5.68 17.89 -12.51
N GLY A 526 6.33 18.54 -11.58
CA GLY A 526 7.18 17.88 -10.59
C GLY A 526 6.48 17.76 -9.26
N GLU A 527 6.69 16.64 -8.59
CA GLU A 527 6.26 16.40 -7.21
C GLU A 527 7.45 16.14 -6.33
N LEU A 528 7.58 16.97 -5.32
CA LEU A 528 8.57 16.80 -4.27
C LEU A 528 8.00 15.86 -3.21
N LEU A 529 8.78 14.83 -2.86
CA LEU A 529 8.35 13.72 -2.02
C LEU A 529 9.16 13.69 -0.71
N ASP A 530 8.54 13.21 0.35
CA ASP A 530 9.22 12.88 1.60
C ASP A 530 9.87 11.48 1.56
N GLY A 531 10.55 11.10 2.66
CA GLY A 531 11.18 9.78 2.80
C GLY A 531 10.21 8.58 2.80
N SER A 532 8.90 8.82 2.76
CA SER A 532 7.84 7.81 2.67
C SER A 532 7.20 7.75 1.28
N ASP A 533 7.79 8.43 0.28
CA ASP A 533 7.26 8.56 -1.08
C ASP A 533 5.90 9.29 -1.12
N LYS A 534 5.67 10.20 -0.18
CA LYS A 534 4.45 11.01 -0.10
C LYS A 534 4.70 12.42 -0.63
N VAL A 535 3.78 12.91 -1.46
CA VAL A 535 3.85 14.26 -2.04
C VAL A 535 3.77 15.33 -0.94
N VAL A 536 4.77 16.19 -0.91
CA VAL A 536 4.87 17.34 0.00
C VAL A 536 4.55 18.64 -0.74
N ARG A 537 5.06 18.78 -1.96
CA ARG A 537 4.90 19.98 -2.78
C ARG A 537 4.80 19.59 -4.24
N LYS A 538 4.07 20.38 -5.01
CA LYS A 538 3.92 20.24 -6.46
C LYS A 538 4.31 21.52 -7.16
N SER A 539 4.95 21.41 -8.31
CA SER A 539 5.31 22.52 -9.18
C SER A 539 5.01 22.17 -10.64
N ILE A 540 4.35 23.07 -11.34
CA ILE A 540 4.08 22.90 -12.78
C ILE A 540 5.32 23.31 -13.55
N LEU A 541 5.69 22.55 -14.58
CA LEU A 541 6.81 22.88 -15.46
C LEU A 541 6.53 24.17 -16.23
N LYS A 542 7.37 25.18 -16.07
CA LYS A 542 7.34 26.44 -16.80
C LYS A 542 8.73 26.76 -17.34
N ASP A 543 8.80 27.07 -18.62
CA ASP A 543 10.08 27.39 -19.27
C ASP A 543 11.20 26.38 -18.98
N GLU A 544 10.85 25.09 -19.01
CA GLU A 544 11.72 23.95 -18.67
C GLU A 544 12.18 23.92 -17.21
N GLU A 545 11.61 24.71 -16.31
CA GLU A 545 12.01 24.78 -14.91
C GLU A 545 10.86 24.39 -13.95
N LEU A 546 11.20 23.61 -12.93
CA LEU A 546 10.38 23.35 -11.77
C LEU A 546 10.92 24.20 -10.61
N ALA A 547 10.09 25.08 -10.06
CA ALA A 547 10.44 25.91 -8.92
C ALA A 547 9.72 25.43 -7.65
N PHE A 548 10.47 25.17 -6.61
CA PHE A 548 10.00 24.84 -5.27
C PHE A 548 10.59 25.83 -4.27
N GLU A 549 9.80 26.83 -3.95
CA GLU A 549 10.18 27.88 -3.02
C GLU A 549 9.67 27.61 -1.61
N ASP A 550 10.28 28.23 -0.61
CA ASP A 550 9.88 28.13 0.79
C ASP A 550 9.81 26.70 1.34
N LEU A 551 10.77 25.86 0.96
CA LEU A 551 10.88 24.51 1.47
C LEU A 551 11.45 24.52 2.89
N LYS A 552 10.88 23.73 3.77
CA LYS A 552 11.48 23.45 5.07
C LYS A 552 12.80 22.70 4.90
N PRO A 553 13.80 22.93 5.75
CA PRO A 553 15.03 22.15 5.73
C PRO A 553 14.74 20.66 5.90
N GLY A 554 15.32 19.84 5.06
CA GLY A 554 15.05 18.40 5.06
C GLY A 554 15.56 17.68 3.83
N LYS A 555 15.27 16.38 3.78
CA LYS A 555 15.57 15.53 2.64
C LYS A 555 14.32 15.37 1.79
N TYR A 556 14.47 15.59 0.52
CA TYR A 556 13.39 15.47 -0.46
C TYR A 556 13.81 14.63 -1.64
N TYR A 557 12.85 13.96 -2.24
CA TYR A 557 12.97 13.23 -3.50
C TYR A 557 12.09 13.91 -4.54
N LEU A 558 12.43 13.77 -5.80
CA LEU A 558 11.69 14.40 -6.88
C LEU A 558 11.23 13.36 -7.88
N ARG A 559 9.95 13.40 -8.23
CA ARG A 559 9.41 12.75 -9.42
C ARG A 559 8.83 13.77 -10.38
N TYR A 560 8.96 13.49 -11.66
CA TYR A 560 8.41 14.27 -12.76
C TYR A 560 7.38 13.42 -13.50
N ILE A 561 6.26 14.03 -13.87
CA ILE A 561 5.15 13.38 -14.57
C ILE A 561 4.93 14.13 -15.87
N GLU A 562 4.93 13.40 -17.00
CA GLU A 562 4.52 13.92 -18.29
C GLU A 562 3.00 13.98 -18.32
N ASP A 563 2.43 15.18 -18.14
CA ASP A 563 1.00 15.46 -18.05
C ASP A 563 0.49 15.80 -19.46
N ILE A 564 0.00 14.80 -20.17
CA ILE A 564 -0.36 14.91 -21.60
C ILE A 564 -1.56 15.84 -21.79
N ASN A 565 -2.50 15.85 -20.88
CA ASN A 565 -3.74 16.61 -20.96
C ASN A 565 -3.69 17.96 -20.22
N GLY A 566 -2.62 18.22 -19.45
CA GLY A 566 -2.39 19.48 -18.74
C GLY A 566 -3.34 19.70 -17.54
N ASN A 567 -3.90 18.61 -16.97
CA ASN A 567 -4.83 18.70 -15.82
C ASN A 567 -4.11 18.86 -14.48
N GLY A 568 -2.81 18.62 -14.45
CA GLY A 568 -1.98 18.71 -13.27
C GLY A 568 -2.14 17.52 -12.33
N GLU A 569 -2.72 16.40 -12.75
CA GLU A 569 -2.85 15.15 -12.02
C GLU A 569 -2.31 14.00 -12.85
N TRP A 570 -1.81 12.95 -12.22
CA TRP A 570 -1.39 11.77 -12.96
C TRP A 570 -2.59 10.97 -13.46
N ASP A 571 -2.61 10.66 -14.74
CA ASP A 571 -3.67 9.88 -15.38
C ASP A 571 -3.27 8.43 -15.62
N THR A 572 -4.14 7.53 -15.18
CA THR A 572 -4.00 6.09 -15.41
C THR A 572 -4.31 5.72 -16.86
N GLY A 573 -3.89 4.49 -17.26
CA GLY A 573 -4.19 3.93 -18.56
C GLY A 573 -5.62 3.43 -18.73
N ASN A 574 -5.96 3.08 -19.97
CA ASN A 574 -7.23 2.42 -20.34
C ASN A 574 -7.00 1.46 -21.50
N TYR A 575 -7.26 0.18 -21.30
CA TYR A 575 -7.00 -0.85 -22.32
C TYR A 575 -7.94 -0.73 -23.52
N ALA A 576 -9.22 -0.53 -23.27
CA ALA A 576 -10.21 -0.41 -24.35
C ALA A 576 -9.94 0.78 -25.28
N GLY A 577 -9.36 1.85 -24.73
CA GLY A 577 -8.94 3.03 -25.48
C GLY A 577 -7.50 2.97 -25.99
N HIS A 578 -6.77 1.88 -25.81
CA HIS A 578 -5.34 1.73 -26.12
C HIS A 578 -4.47 2.88 -25.54
N ARG A 579 -4.87 3.39 -24.36
CA ARG A 579 -4.16 4.48 -23.71
C ARG A 579 -3.27 3.94 -22.59
N GLN A 580 -1.97 4.16 -22.74
CA GLN A 580 -1.00 3.91 -21.68
C GLN A 580 -1.16 4.93 -20.55
N PRO A 581 -0.78 4.61 -19.30
CA PRO A 581 -0.69 5.58 -18.23
C PRO A 581 0.36 6.64 -18.52
N GLU A 582 0.19 7.82 -17.94
CA GLU A 582 1.18 8.90 -18.03
C GLU A 582 2.52 8.47 -17.45
N LYS A 583 3.60 8.90 -18.11
CA LYS A 583 4.95 8.49 -17.76
C LYS A 583 5.46 9.24 -16.53
N VAL A 584 6.05 8.49 -15.63
CA VAL A 584 6.65 8.99 -14.41
C VAL A 584 8.15 8.76 -14.45
N TYR A 585 8.91 9.74 -14.01
CA TYR A 585 10.36 9.70 -13.90
C TYR A 585 10.77 10.09 -12.50
N TYR A 586 11.83 9.49 -11.97
CA TYR A 586 12.40 9.85 -10.67
C TYR A 586 13.81 10.40 -10.84
N PHE A 587 14.09 11.47 -10.11
CA PHE A 587 15.48 11.88 -9.92
C PHE A 587 16.16 10.88 -9.01
N HIS A 588 17.31 10.39 -9.44
CA HIS A 588 17.96 9.22 -8.84
C HIS A 588 18.60 9.45 -7.46
N ASP A 589 18.73 10.71 -7.05
CA ASP A 589 19.40 11.10 -5.81
C ASP A 589 18.45 11.91 -4.90
N VAL A 590 18.93 12.25 -3.71
CA VAL A 590 18.19 12.97 -2.67
C VAL A 590 18.64 14.42 -2.61
N PHE A 591 17.68 15.35 -2.60
CA PHE A 591 17.94 16.75 -2.33
C PHE A 591 17.98 17.00 -0.83
N THR A 592 19.03 17.63 -0.35
CA THR A 592 19.13 18.06 1.05
C THR A 592 19.04 19.58 1.12
N ILE A 593 17.86 20.05 1.50
CA ILE A 593 17.57 21.49 1.59
C ILE A 593 18.03 22.00 2.94
N SER A 594 18.83 23.06 2.91
CA SER A 594 19.29 23.77 4.10
C SER A 594 18.56 25.10 4.26
N LYS A 595 18.55 25.64 5.47
CA LYS A 595 18.02 26.97 5.74
C LYS A 595 18.74 28.03 4.89
N TYR A 596 17.98 28.95 4.33
CA TYR A 596 18.50 30.08 3.54
C TYR A 596 19.39 29.63 2.36
N GLY A 597 19.16 28.42 1.86
CA GLY A 597 19.91 27.84 0.74
C GLY A 597 19.10 27.85 -0.52
N SER A 598 19.77 28.05 -1.68
CA SER A 598 19.18 27.82 -3.00
C SER A 598 19.96 26.71 -3.69
N HIS A 599 19.23 25.74 -4.24
CA HIS A 599 19.77 24.63 -5.01
C HIS A 599 19.28 24.70 -6.44
N GLU A 600 20.21 24.59 -7.39
CA GLU A 600 19.91 24.51 -8.82
C GLU A 600 20.39 23.15 -9.34
N GLN A 601 19.59 22.48 -10.13
CA GLN A 601 19.89 21.16 -10.68
C GLN A 601 19.42 21.03 -12.12
N ASP A 602 20.30 20.61 -13.00
CA ASP A 602 19.90 20.13 -14.33
C ASP A 602 19.55 18.65 -14.28
N TRP A 603 18.43 18.29 -14.86
CA TRP A 603 17.97 16.90 -14.91
C TRP A 603 17.46 16.53 -16.31
N ASN A 604 18.21 15.63 -16.97
CA ASN A 604 17.72 14.95 -18.16
C ASN A 604 16.99 13.68 -17.75
N ILE A 605 15.66 13.66 -17.91
CA ILE A 605 14.80 12.56 -17.46
C ILE A 605 15.07 11.23 -18.18
N LYS A 606 15.71 11.25 -19.34
CA LYS A 606 16.07 10.06 -20.15
C LYS A 606 17.51 9.62 -20.00
N GLN A 607 18.32 10.29 -19.16
CA GLN A 607 19.74 9.98 -19.00
C GLN A 607 19.98 8.63 -18.31
N ILE A 608 19.17 8.30 -17.34
CA ILE A 608 19.26 7.05 -16.59
C ILE A 608 18.10 6.15 -17.00
N PRO A 609 18.34 4.84 -17.27
CA PRO A 609 17.28 3.90 -17.55
C PRO A 609 16.22 3.90 -16.42
N ILE A 610 14.95 3.80 -16.80
CA ILE A 610 13.81 4.04 -15.88
C ILE A 610 13.80 3.09 -14.69
N GLU A 611 14.27 1.86 -14.87
CA GLU A 611 14.36 0.84 -13.84
C GLU A 611 15.42 1.15 -12.75
N LYS A 612 16.24 2.19 -12.97
CA LYS A 612 17.28 2.65 -12.05
C LYS A 612 17.05 4.06 -11.52
N GLN A 613 15.95 4.69 -11.90
CA GLN A 613 15.69 6.08 -11.53
C GLN A 613 15.18 6.21 -10.09
N LYS A 614 14.26 5.32 -9.66
CA LYS A 614 13.69 5.45 -8.32
C LYS A 614 14.73 5.17 -7.25
N PRO A 615 14.97 6.12 -6.30
CA PRO A 615 15.91 5.93 -5.21
C PRO A 615 15.50 4.76 -4.31
N LEU A 616 16.48 3.92 -3.95
CA LEU A 616 16.24 2.77 -3.08
C LEU A 616 15.72 3.16 -1.69
N ASP A 617 16.04 4.36 -1.22
CA ASP A 617 15.61 4.83 0.10
C ASP A 617 14.10 4.92 0.22
N ILE A 618 13.41 5.35 -0.84
CA ILE A 618 11.95 5.48 -0.91
C ILE A 618 11.25 4.31 -1.60
N THR A 619 11.99 3.30 -2.10
CA THR A 619 11.43 2.08 -2.66
C THR A 619 10.87 1.20 -1.54
N LYS A 620 9.59 0.84 -1.60
CA LYS A 620 8.90 0.00 -0.60
C LYS A 620 9.16 -1.48 -0.82
N ASN A 621 9.07 -1.93 -2.08
CA ASN A 621 9.29 -3.32 -2.48
C ASN A 621 10.78 -3.61 -2.68
N LYS A 622 11.58 -3.45 -1.61
CA LYS A 622 13.02 -3.77 -1.66
C LYS A 622 13.21 -5.28 -1.68
N PRO A 623 14.15 -5.79 -2.48
CA PRO A 623 14.53 -7.19 -2.40
C PRO A 623 14.98 -7.51 -0.97
N VAL A 624 14.35 -8.52 -0.37
CA VAL A 624 14.74 -8.98 0.97
C VAL A 624 16.10 -9.64 0.86
N VAL A 625 17.15 -8.95 1.24
CA VAL A 625 18.45 -9.59 1.47
C VAL A 625 18.30 -10.43 2.73
N LYS A 626 18.12 -11.75 2.56
CA LYS A 626 18.15 -12.69 3.69
C LYS A 626 19.55 -12.60 4.33
N GLN A 627 19.68 -11.73 5.34
CA GLN A 627 20.86 -11.78 6.20
C GLN A 627 20.80 -13.12 6.95
N PRO A 628 21.89 -13.92 6.97
CA PRO A 628 21.93 -15.09 7.82
C PRO A 628 21.63 -14.63 9.25
N LYS A 629 20.58 -15.17 9.87
CA LYS A 629 20.21 -14.86 11.26
C LYS A 629 21.43 -15.15 12.12
N ARG A 630 22.15 -14.12 12.49
CA ARG A 630 23.30 -14.19 13.39
C ARG A 630 22.77 -14.66 14.73
N ASN A 631 23.17 -15.87 15.15
CA ASN A 631 22.73 -16.55 16.36
C ASN A 631 22.52 -15.62 17.55
N GLU A 632 21.29 -15.27 17.87
CA GLU A 632 20.93 -14.57 19.10
C GLU A 632 21.25 -15.39 20.37
N GLN A 633 21.39 -16.72 20.23
CA GLN A 633 21.82 -17.61 21.32
C GLN A 633 23.25 -17.34 21.81
N ASN A 634 24.17 -16.87 20.96
CA ASN A 634 25.51 -16.50 21.40
C ASN A 634 25.54 -15.20 22.25
N ASN A 635 24.53 -14.35 22.17
CA ASN A 635 24.44 -13.16 23.01
C ASN A 635 23.85 -13.43 24.40
N GLN A 636 23.03 -14.47 24.56
CA GLN A 636 22.52 -14.86 25.87
C GLN A 636 23.58 -15.59 26.70
N ASN A 637 24.42 -16.42 26.10
CA ASN A 637 25.54 -17.08 26.78
C ASN A 637 26.67 -16.11 27.15
N ARG A 638 26.88 -15.02 26.39
CA ARG A 638 27.81 -13.95 26.79
C ARG A 638 27.31 -13.10 27.94
N LYS A 639 26.00 -12.91 28.11
CA LYS A 639 25.42 -12.18 29.24
C LYS A 639 25.39 -13.02 30.54
N GLN A 640 25.36 -14.34 30.47
CA GLN A 640 25.43 -15.20 31.66
C GLN A 640 26.85 -15.40 32.19
N ASN A 641 27.90 -15.30 31.34
CA ASN A 641 29.30 -15.42 31.76
C ASN A 641 29.95 -14.09 32.20
N SER A 642 29.26 -12.95 32.11
CA SER A 642 29.76 -11.67 32.62
C SER A 642 29.30 -11.33 34.05
N GLY A 643 28.62 -12.27 34.72
CA GLY A 643 28.05 -12.10 36.08
C GLY A 643 28.82 -12.73 37.23
N GLN A 644 29.99 -13.29 37.01
CA GLN A 644 30.85 -13.78 38.13
C GLN A 644 32.33 -13.37 37.92
N SER A 645 32.68 -12.24 38.45
CA SER A 645 34.06 -11.97 38.84
C SER A 645 34.03 -11.24 40.20
N ASN A 646 34.51 -11.94 41.19
CA ASN A 646 34.80 -11.47 42.54
C ASN A 646 35.84 -10.32 42.54
N PRO A 647 35.73 -9.42 43.48
CA PRO A 647 36.67 -8.30 43.62
C PRO A 647 37.87 -8.67 44.50
N LEU A 648 39.05 -8.61 43.95
CA LEU A 648 40.26 -8.44 44.81
C LEU A 648 41.37 -7.76 43.99
N GLY A 649 41.63 -6.53 44.33
CA GLY A 649 42.92 -5.89 44.63
C GLY A 649 43.86 -5.55 43.49
N GLY A 650 44.22 -4.24 43.42
CA GLY A 650 45.54 -3.83 42.98
C GLY A 650 45.57 -2.72 41.94
N SER A 651 45.59 -1.49 42.46
CA SER A 651 46.00 -0.27 41.75
C SER A 651 47.42 -0.36 41.18
N ILE A 652 47.73 0.30 40.07
CA ILE A 652 48.73 1.34 39.86
C ILE A 652 48.70 1.83 38.37
N PRO A 653 49.00 3.10 38.09
CA PRO A 653 48.63 3.84 36.88
C PRO A 653 49.78 4.05 35.88
N GLY A 654 49.46 4.52 34.71
CA GLY A 654 50.43 5.22 33.92
C GLY A 654 50.38 5.15 32.40
N MET A 655 50.18 6.30 31.79
CA MET A 655 50.66 6.76 30.46
C MET A 655 50.10 6.07 29.22
N GLY A 656 49.35 6.70 28.36
CA GLY A 656 49.75 7.85 27.54
C GLY A 656 50.07 7.41 26.14
N GLY A 657 49.32 7.91 25.12
CA GLY A 657 49.78 7.78 23.76
C GLY A 657 48.70 7.73 22.67
N ARG A 658 48.25 8.89 22.25
CA ARG A 658 48.04 9.39 20.88
C ARG A 658 47.69 8.41 19.74
N SER A 659 46.63 8.79 19.05
CA SER A 659 46.32 8.53 17.63
C SER A 659 47.49 8.79 16.68
N PRO A 660 47.47 8.24 15.48
CA PRO A 660 47.11 9.10 14.35
C PRO A 660 46.23 8.47 13.26
N MET A 661 45.41 9.32 12.70
CA MET A 661 45.07 9.60 11.30
C MET A 661 45.76 8.79 10.20
N SER A 662 45.01 8.38 9.22
CA SER A 662 44.93 8.81 7.82
C SER A 662 44.84 7.71 6.80
N ARG A 663 43.89 7.96 5.91
CA ARG A 663 43.95 7.90 4.43
C ARG A 663 44.32 6.57 3.74
N LEU A 664 43.42 6.01 3.04
CA LEU A 664 43.25 6.13 1.57
C LEU A 664 41.89 5.62 1.20
#